data_bc83f523cbdde36580f64016ac410bde
#
_entry.id   bc83f523cbdde36580f64016ac410bde
#
_cell.length_a   1.000
_cell.length_b   1.000
_cell.length_c   1.000
_cell.angle_alpha   90.00
_cell.angle_beta   90.00
_cell.angle_gamma   90.00
#
_symmetry.space_group_name_H-M   'P 1'
#
loop_
_entity.id
_entity.type
_entity.pdbx_description
1 polymer ?
#
loop_
_entity_poly.entity_id
_entity_poly.type
_entity_poly.pdbx_seq_one_letter_code
_entity_poly.pdbx_strand_id
1 'polypeptide(L)'
;MKRQNLPRTTLALALAAAFGQTLAAAPLLEMETVEVIGTTPLPGVGLAREQIAGNVQTAKSRDLEDAANLNLPDLMNRRLGSVFINEVQNNPFQPDVNYRGFTASPLLGTPEGLSVYLDGVRLNQPFGDVVSWDLIPRSAIASLSLMPGSNPVFGLNTLGGAIALQTKDGYSHPGAAIQATYGSYQRRSVEFEIGGHNDKGLHWFTTGNLFRENGWRDDSPSDVRQWFGKLGWMDARTDLSLSLAVAGNKLTGNGLQEQRLLANDYSSVYTKPDETRNNAFSLNLAGKHSVNDDLLLSGNAYYRKIRTTTYNGDINEDALDQSVYQPSAAERTALANAGYSGFPTSGANAANTPYPYWRCIANVLLNDEPAEKCNGLINRTETRQENYGLSGQFSYFGKLAGMKNQFTGGGGYDASRVRFRQSAQFGYINPDHSITPVNFYADGSELDDNGNPIDSRVDLRGRSQTWSIYATDTLSLAEIWHLTLSGRYNETRIVNRDQLTPGGGSGSLDGDHRFSRFNPAIGLSVTPSRALNVYAAYNEGSRTPTTIELGCADPANPCKLPNAMAGDPPLKQVVTKTWEAGLRGVLGAKTQWNAGVFRAENQDDILFVADNQAGYGYFKNFGKTRRQGVELGLDSSLGAFDWGVNYTYIDATFQSEETVNGAANSSNDASSKGLDGNIVIRPGDRMPLIPKHLFKAHADWRINGAWSLGLGMQAVSGSFARGNENNQHQADGTYYLGSGKSAGYAIFDLGAKYRANRQLSFFAQINNLFDRQYSTAAQLGATGFGAGGNFVARPFAAVGGNYPLISSTFLAPGAPRTGWVGVRYEFGK
;
A
#
# COMPACT_ATOMS: atom_id res chain seq x y z
N MET A 1 22.74 5.30 -25.77
CA MET A 1 23.98 5.68 -25.03
C MET A 1 24.73 4.43 -24.59
N LYS A 2 26.07 4.46 -24.65
CA LYS A 2 26.94 3.28 -24.58
C LYS A 2 26.78 2.45 -23.30
N ARG A 3 26.44 1.16 -23.44
CA ARG A 3 26.54 0.13 -22.39
C ARG A 3 27.99 0.04 -21.91
N GLN A 4 28.24 0.34 -20.63
CA GLN A 4 29.50 -0.01 -19.98
C GLN A 4 29.43 -1.46 -19.49
N ASN A 5 30.11 -2.35 -20.20
CA ASN A 5 30.36 -3.72 -19.75
C ASN A 5 31.44 -3.71 -18.64
N LEU A 6 31.08 -4.07 -17.43
CA LEU A 6 32.05 -4.42 -16.40
C LEU A 6 32.68 -5.79 -16.72
N PRO A 7 34.01 -5.95 -16.65
CA PRO A 7 34.66 -7.20 -17.01
C PRO A 7 34.39 -8.30 -15.97
N ARG A 8 34.03 -9.48 -16.45
CA ARG A 8 33.69 -10.70 -15.70
C ARG A 8 34.82 -11.33 -14.87
N THR A 9 36.02 -10.78 -14.86
CA THR A 9 37.22 -11.39 -14.30
C THR A 9 37.60 -10.94 -12.89
N THR A 10 36.95 -9.93 -12.29
CA THR A 10 37.35 -9.39 -10.99
C THR A 10 36.66 -10.04 -9.78
N LEU A 11 35.58 -10.82 -9.99
CA LEU A 11 34.83 -11.45 -8.90
C LEU A 11 35.42 -12.80 -8.43
N ALA A 12 36.22 -13.45 -9.25
CA ALA A 12 36.80 -14.77 -8.95
C ALA A 12 38.02 -14.74 -8.02
N LEU A 13 38.71 -13.61 -7.90
CA LEU A 13 39.95 -13.50 -7.06
C LEU A 13 39.69 -13.14 -5.60
N ALA A 14 38.50 -12.64 -5.24
CA ALA A 14 38.19 -12.30 -3.85
C ALA A 14 37.74 -13.50 -3.00
N LEU A 15 37.39 -14.60 -3.60
CA LEU A 15 36.88 -15.80 -2.91
C LEU A 15 37.96 -16.79 -2.44
N ALA A 16 39.21 -16.65 -2.87
CA ALA A 16 40.28 -17.63 -2.62
C ALA A 16 41.14 -17.38 -1.35
N ALA A 17 40.95 -16.26 -0.62
CA ALA A 17 41.85 -15.85 0.46
C ALA A 17 41.35 -16.09 1.90
N ALA A 18 40.23 -16.78 2.12
CA ALA A 18 39.58 -16.88 3.44
C ALA A 18 39.56 -18.29 4.08
N PHE A 19 40.62 -19.08 3.92
CA PHE A 19 40.75 -20.32 4.69
C PHE A 19 41.82 -20.19 5.77
N GLY A 20 41.38 -19.99 7.03
CA GLY A 20 42.28 -19.97 8.19
C GLY A 20 41.58 -19.95 9.53
N GLN A 21 41.53 -21.11 10.17
CA GLN A 21 41.40 -21.40 11.59
C GLN A 21 40.06 -21.16 12.32
N THR A 22 39.48 -22.27 12.75
CA THR A 22 38.34 -22.39 13.66
C THR A 22 38.79 -22.34 15.11
N LEU A 23 38.29 -21.36 15.88
CA LEU A 23 38.23 -21.43 17.35
C LEU A 23 36.80 -21.77 17.77
N ALA A 24 36.61 -22.93 18.42
CA ALA A 24 35.31 -23.35 18.94
C ALA A 24 34.93 -22.48 20.15
N ALA A 25 33.85 -21.75 20.06
CA ALA A 25 33.21 -21.04 21.18
C ALA A 25 32.30 -22.01 21.93
N ALA A 26 32.35 -21.98 23.28
CA ALA A 26 31.49 -22.76 24.15
C ALA A 26 30.00 -22.45 23.91
N PRO A 27 29.10 -23.46 24.07
CA PRO A 27 27.66 -23.22 23.87
C PRO A 27 27.12 -22.32 24.98
N LEU A 28 26.62 -21.13 24.60
CA LEU A 28 25.75 -20.31 25.43
C LEU A 28 24.44 -21.11 25.65
N LEU A 29 24.07 -21.37 26.92
CA LEU A 29 22.74 -21.84 27.28
C LEU A 29 21.74 -20.76 26.92
N GLU A 30 21.12 -20.85 25.73
CA GLU A 30 19.97 -20.03 25.38
C GLU A 30 18.78 -20.47 26.24
N MET A 31 18.40 -19.63 27.20
CA MET A 31 17.12 -19.77 27.90
C MET A 31 16.00 -19.59 26.86
N GLU A 32 15.01 -20.46 26.92
CA GLU A 32 13.83 -20.39 26.05
C GLU A 32 13.08 -19.08 26.26
N THR A 33 13.11 -18.22 25.27
CA THR A 33 12.30 -17.00 25.26
C THR A 33 10.89 -17.36 24.82
N VAL A 34 9.92 -17.30 25.73
CA VAL A 34 8.49 -17.31 25.39
C VAL A 34 8.20 -16.02 24.60
N GLU A 35 7.78 -16.17 23.34
CA GLU A 35 7.39 -15.03 22.53
C GLU A 35 6.04 -14.51 22.99
N VAL A 36 6.02 -13.31 23.58
CA VAL A 36 4.81 -12.63 24.03
C VAL A 36 4.38 -11.62 22.97
N ILE A 37 3.15 -11.75 22.49
CA ILE A 37 2.58 -10.98 21.40
C ILE A 37 1.47 -10.07 21.93
N GLY A 38 1.54 -8.77 21.63
CA GLY A 38 0.48 -7.82 21.98
C GLY A 38 -0.82 -8.16 21.23
N THR A 39 -1.91 -8.33 21.97
CA THR A 39 -3.23 -8.70 21.43
C THR A 39 -4.19 -7.52 21.34
N THR A 40 -3.74 -6.33 21.71
CA THR A 40 -4.48 -5.06 21.61
C THR A 40 -3.61 -4.01 20.95
N PRO A 41 -4.19 -2.96 20.35
CA PRO A 41 -3.42 -1.85 19.78
C PRO A 41 -2.52 -1.15 20.81
N LEU A 42 -3.01 -0.97 22.04
CA LEU A 42 -2.26 -0.33 23.11
C LEU A 42 -1.16 -1.25 23.65
N PRO A 43 0.01 -0.72 24.04
CA PRO A 43 1.01 -1.49 24.76
C PRO A 43 0.43 -2.07 26.04
N GLY A 44 0.55 -3.38 26.23
CA GLY A 44 0.04 -4.12 27.40
C GLY A 44 0.86 -5.36 27.64
N VAL A 45 0.41 -6.22 28.53
CA VAL A 45 0.94 -7.58 28.65
C VAL A 45 0.29 -8.40 27.53
N GLY A 46 1.10 -8.91 26.62
CA GLY A 46 0.63 -9.76 25.55
C GLY A 46 0.27 -11.18 26.02
N LEU A 47 -0.12 -12.01 25.08
CA LEU A 47 -0.29 -13.45 25.28
C LEU A 47 0.91 -14.20 24.71
N ALA A 48 1.24 -15.33 25.27
CA ALA A 48 2.15 -16.26 24.65
C ALA A 48 1.59 -16.74 23.30
N ARG A 49 2.44 -16.95 22.31
CA ARG A 49 2.02 -17.30 20.94
C ARG A 49 1.07 -18.49 20.90
N GLU A 50 1.31 -19.51 21.73
CA GLU A 50 0.48 -20.73 21.85
C GLU A 50 -0.92 -20.47 22.40
N GLN A 51 -1.15 -19.36 23.08
CA GLN A 51 -2.47 -18.96 23.61
C GLN A 51 -3.34 -18.25 22.57
N ILE A 52 -2.75 -17.79 21.47
CA ILE A 52 -3.45 -17.02 20.44
C ILE A 52 -4.05 -17.96 19.41
N ALA A 53 -5.36 -17.88 19.19
CA ALA A 53 -6.06 -18.67 18.16
C ALA A 53 -5.96 -18.01 16.77
N GLY A 54 -4.77 -18.02 16.16
CA GLY A 54 -4.51 -17.45 14.85
C GLY A 54 -3.04 -17.57 14.43
N ASN A 55 -2.76 -17.51 13.13
CA ASN A 55 -1.41 -17.58 12.56
C ASN A 55 -0.69 -16.22 12.65
N VAL A 56 -0.35 -15.78 13.86
CA VAL A 56 0.38 -14.52 14.08
C VAL A 56 1.81 -14.64 13.58
N GLN A 57 2.24 -13.65 12.81
CA GLN A 57 3.60 -13.52 12.29
C GLN A 57 4.28 -12.30 12.91
N THR A 58 5.56 -12.43 13.25
CA THR A 58 6.33 -11.37 13.92
C THR A 58 7.66 -11.14 13.21
N ALA A 59 8.16 -9.91 13.27
CA ALA A 59 9.52 -9.54 12.90
C ALA A 59 10.09 -8.55 13.92
N LYS A 60 11.38 -8.67 14.24
CA LYS A 60 12.11 -7.82 15.19
C LYS A 60 13.04 -6.86 14.45
N SER A 61 13.56 -5.84 15.13
CA SER A 61 14.52 -4.88 14.55
C SER A 61 15.72 -5.56 13.91
N ARG A 62 16.19 -6.67 14.50
CA ARG A 62 17.27 -7.47 13.94
C ARG A 62 16.96 -7.98 12.52
N ASP A 63 15.72 -8.40 12.27
CA ASP A 63 15.31 -8.92 10.96
C ASP A 63 15.29 -7.81 9.92
N LEU A 64 14.93 -6.58 10.32
CA LEU A 64 15.00 -5.37 9.48
C LEU A 64 16.44 -4.99 9.13
N GLU A 65 17.33 -5.02 10.10
CA GLU A 65 18.74 -4.64 9.94
C GLU A 65 19.55 -5.68 9.16
N ASP A 66 19.33 -6.96 9.43
CA ASP A 66 20.05 -8.07 8.79
C ASP A 66 19.63 -8.26 7.32
N ALA A 67 18.38 -7.99 6.98
CA ALA A 67 17.88 -8.15 5.63
C ALA A 67 18.27 -7.00 4.67
N ALA A 68 18.87 -5.91 5.15
CA ALA A 68 19.20 -4.70 4.39
C ALA A 68 18.01 -4.17 3.55
N ASN A 69 16.78 -4.32 4.06
CA ASN A 69 15.56 -3.91 3.40
C ASN A 69 15.48 -2.39 3.27
N LEU A 70 14.85 -1.92 2.21
CA LEU A 70 14.66 -0.49 1.97
C LEU A 70 13.67 0.13 2.96
N ASN A 71 12.54 -0.54 3.19
CA ASN A 71 11.43 -0.08 4.02
C ASN A 71 10.67 -1.24 4.67
N LEU A 72 9.60 -0.95 5.42
CA LEU A 72 8.76 -1.96 6.08
C LEU A 72 8.00 -2.86 5.09
N PRO A 73 7.35 -2.34 4.04
CA PRO A 73 6.72 -3.16 3.01
C PRO A 73 7.66 -4.18 2.37
N ASP A 74 8.91 -3.81 2.08
CA ASP A 74 9.91 -4.72 1.51
C ASP A 74 10.23 -5.89 2.47
N LEU A 75 10.42 -5.62 3.77
CA LEU A 75 10.58 -6.66 4.77
C LEU A 75 9.36 -7.61 4.80
N MET A 76 8.16 -7.05 4.89
CA MET A 76 6.92 -7.85 4.97
C MET A 76 6.77 -8.72 3.72
N ASN A 77 7.04 -8.15 2.55
CA ASN A 77 6.98 -8.87 1.29
C ASN A 77 7.99 -10.02 1.20
N ARG A 78 9.18 -9.88 1.79
CA ARG A 78 10.24 -10.90 1.73
C ARG A 78 10.09 -12.00 2.79
N ARG A 79 9.63 -11.66 3.99
CA ARG A 79 9.71 -12.54 5.16
C ARG A 79 8.36 -13.09 5.63
N LEU A 80 7.27 -12.33 5.47
CA LEU A 80 5.97 -12.74 5.99
C LEU A 80 5.18 -13.57 4.96
N GLY A 81 4.58 -14.66 5.43
CA GLY A 81 3.68 -15.49 4.62
C GLY A 81 2.41 -14.73 4.25
N SER A 82 1.79 -15.05 3.11
CA SER A 82 0.55 -14.44 2.60
C SER A 82 0.61 -12.92 2.31
N VAL A 83 1.75 -12.28 2.52
CA VAL A 83 1.96 -10.88 2.17
C VAL A 83 2.53 -10.80 0.75
N PHE A 84 2.04 -9.89 -0.07
CA PHE A 84 2.63 -9.52 -1.36
C PHE A 84 2.44 -8.02 -1.60
N ILE A 85 3.20 -7.44 -2.49
CA ILE A 85 3.07 -6.03 -2.87
C ILE A 85 2.67 -5.89 -4.34
N ASN A 86 1.80 -4.91 -4.60
CA ASN A 86 1.52 -4.40 -5.93
C ASN A 86 2.16 -3.01 -6.04
N GLU A 87 2.92 -2.76 -7.10
CA GLU A 87 3.62 -1.50 -7.30
C GLU A 87 2.88 -0.59 -8.28
N VAL A 88 1.56 -0.40 -8.06
CA VAL A 88 0.69 0.39 -8.96
C VAL A 88 1.19 1.82 -9.15
N GLN A 89 1.67 2.48 -8.09
CA GLN A 89 2.33 3.80 -8.18
C GLN A 89 3.74 3.72 -8.76
N ASN A 90 4.35 2.55 -8.73
CA ASN A 90 5.73 2.33 -9.16
C ASN A 90 6.79 3.22 -8.46
N ASN A 91 6.57 3.49 -7.17
CA ASN A 91 7.52 4.13 -6.28
C ASN A 91 7.80 3.21 -5.09
N PRO A 92 9.07 2.96 -4.71
CA PRO A 92 9.41 2.00 -3.66
C PRO A 92 8.88 2.35 -2.27
N PHE A 93 8.46 3.60 -2.03
CA PHE A 93 7.86 4.05 -0.76
C PHE A 93 6.32 4.11 -0.81
N GLN A 94 5.71 3.77 -1.94
CA GLN A 94 4.27 3.81 -2.15
C GLN A 94 3.67 2.47 -2.64
N PRO A 95 4.12 1.29 -2.16
CA PRO A 95 3.54 0.04 -2.58
C PRO A 95 2.19 -0.22 -1.90
N ASP A 96 1.33 -0.98 -2.57
CA ASP A 96 0.16 -1.58 -1.95
C ASP A 96 0.60 -2.84 -1.21
N VAL A 97 0.49 -2.85 0.11
CA VAL A 97 0.74 -4.05 0.92
C VAL A 97 -0.53 -4.87 1.01
N ASN A 98 -0.46 -6.09 0.51
CA ASN A 98 -1.58 -7.03 0.52
C ASN A 98 -1.30 -8.19 1.47
N TYR A 99 -2.30 -8.57 2.26
CA TYR A 99 -2.29 -9.76 3.11
C TYR A 99 -3.60 -10.53 2.92
N ARG A 100 -3.51 -11.80 2.49
CA ARG A 100 -4.69 -12.65 2.20
C ARG A 100 -5.70 -12.02 1.21
N GLY A 101 -5.24 -11.09 0.35
CA GLY A 101 -6.09 -10.34 -0.59
C GLY A 101 -6.81 -9.13 0.00
N PHE A 102 -6.47 -8.70 1.21
CA PHE A 102 -6.83 -7.40 1.80
C PHE A 102 -5.65 -6.44 1.71
N THR A 103 -5.92 -5.16 1.56
CA THR A 103 -4.91 -4.17 1.22
C THR A 103 -4.73 -3.12 2.32
N ALA A 104 -3.50 -2.60 2.43
CA ALA A 104 -3.15 -1.33 3.06
C ALA A 104 -2.31 -0.54 2.04
N SER A 105 -2.92 0.45 1.40
CA SER A 105 -2.37 1.19 0.26
C SER A 105 -2.24 2.68 0.57
N PRO A 106 -1.27 3.38 -0.01
CA PRO A 106 -1.26 4.84 -0.06
C PRO A 106 -2.23 5.43 -1.08
N LEU A 107 -2.83 4.59 -1.96
CA LEU A 107 -3.72 4.99 -3.04
C LEU A 107 -5.18 5.01 -2.62
N LEU A 108 -5.89 6.07 -3.00
CA LEU A 108 -7.34 6.11 -2.97
C LEU A 108 -7.93 5.13 -4.00
N GLY A 109 -9.11 4.58 -3.72
CA GLY A 109 -9.81 3.67 -4.64
C GLY A 109 -9.36 2.21 -4.56
N THR A 110 -8.44 1.85 -3.67
CA THR A 110 -8.11 0.45 -3.38
C THR A 110 -9.04 -0.13 -2.31
N PRO A 111 -9.37 -1.45 -2.36
CA PRO A 111 -10.22 -2.08 -1.36
C PRO A 111 -9.47 -2.28 -0.04
N GLU A 112 -9.36 -1.23 0.77
CA GLU A 112 -8.68 -1.24 2.06
C GLU A 112 -9.29 -2.25 3.03
N GLY A 113 -8.46 -2.98 3.79
CA GLY A 113 -8.93 -4.02 4.69
C GLY A 113 -7.92 -4.43 5.77
N LEU A 114 -6.80 -3.70 5.86
CA LEU A 114 -5.79 -3.89 6.90
C LEU A 114 -5.68 -2.65 7.78
N SER A 115 -5.76 -2.82 9.09
CA SER A 115 -5.47 -1.75 10.03
C SER A 115 -4.00 -1.74 10.40
N VAL A 116 -3.38 -0.55 10.46
CA VAL A 116 -1.96 -0.37 10.79
C VAL A 116 -1.84 0.53 12.02
N TYR A 117 -1.04 0.10 13.00
CA TYR A 117 -0.83 0.79 14.26
C TYR A 117 0.66 1.04 14.52
N LEU A 118 0.98 2.17 15.13
CA LEU A 118 2.31 2.51 15.64
C LEU A 118 2.17 2.94 17.11
N ASP A 119 2.73 2.17 18.04
CA ASP A 119 2.60 2.40 19.50
C ASP A 119 1.17 2.70 19.94
N GLY A 120 0.20 1.96 19.40
CA GLY A 120 -1.23 2.11 19.71
C GLY A 120 -1.99 3.17 18.91
N VAL A 121 -1.30 3.99 18.12
CA VAL A 121 -1.94 5.00 17.25
C VAL A 121 -2.24 4.39 15.89
N ARG A 122 -3.49 4.46 15.44
CA ARG A 122 -3.90 4.01 14.12
C ARG A 122 -3.30 4.90 13.03
N LEU A 123 -2.64 4.31 12.04
CA LEU A 123 -1.97 5.03 10.94
C LEU A 123 -2.85 5.23 9.71
N ASN A 124 -3.88 4.41 9.52
CA ASN A 124 -4.83 4.61 8.42
C ASN A 124 -5.42 6.03 8.47
N GLN A 125 -5.43 6.71 7.34
CA GLN A 125 -5.81 8.12 7.24
C GLN A 125 -7.31 8.28 7.02
N PRO A 126 -8.02 9.17 7.73
CA PRO A 126 -9.48 9.20 7.72
C PRO A 126 -10.10 9.67 6.40
N PHE A 127 -9.36 10.28 5.50
CA PHE A 127 -9.89 10.72 4.22
C PHE A 127 -10.28 9.55 3.30
N GLY A 128 -9.43 8.52 3.22
CA GLY A 128 -9.64 7.37 2.34
C GLY A 128 -9.16 6.05 2.96
N ASP A 129 -8.93 6.02 4.27
CA ASP A 129 -8.38 4.88 5.03
C ASP A 129 -6.98 4.40 4.57
N VAL A 130 -6.30 5.20 3.76
CA VAL A 130 -5.00 4.91 3.17
C VAL A 130 -3.86 4.89 4.18
N VAL A 131 -2.79 4.16 3.86
CA VAL A 131 -1.57 4.05 4.68
C VAL A 131 -0.37 4.57 3.90
N SER A 132 0.16 5.73 4.27
CA SER A 132 1.39 6.29 3.70
C SER A 132 2.62 5.67 4.35
N TRP A 133 3.19 4.65 3.72
CA TRP A 133 4.34 3.89 4.22
C TRP A 133 5.61 4.75 4.33
N ASP A 134 5.74 5.75 3.47
CA ASP A 134 6.81 6.73 3.45
C ASP A 134 6.88 7.62 4.71
N LEU A 135 5.82 7.67 5.52
CA LEU A 135 5.76 8.42 6.76
C LEU A 135 6.25 7.63 7.99
N ILE A 136 6.57 6.34 7.82
CA ILE A 136 6.98 5.44 8.91
C ILE A 136 8.49 5.21 8.82
N PRO A 137 9.32 5.77 9.72
CA PRO A 137 10.75 5.55 9.72
C PRO A 137 11.08 4.11 10.14
N ARG A 138 11.60 3.30 9.21
CA ARG A 138 11.99 1.91 9.46
C ARG A 138 12.94 1.77 10.66
N SER A 139 13.92 2.66 10.74
CA SER A 139 14.92 2.67 11.82
C SER A 139 14.35 2.90 13.22
N ALA A 140 13.13 3.44 13.32
CA ALA A 140 12.45 3.60 14.60
C ALA A 140 11.77 2.31 15.10
N ILE A 141 11.61 1.28 14.25
CA ILE A 141 10.78 0.11 14.56
C ILE A 141 11.60 -0.97 15.29
N ALA A 142 11.13 -1.36 16.47
CA ALA A 142 11.67 -2.44 17.28
C ALA A 142 11.04 -3.79 16.92
N SER A 143 9.73 -3.81 16.66
CA SER A 143 9.03 -5.04 16.29
C SER A 143 7.80 -4.74 15.43
N LEU A 144 7.43 -5.73 14.64
CA LEU A 144 6.22 -5.78 13.85
C LEU A 144 5.49 -7.08 14.18
N SER A 145 4.17 -6.98 14.40
CA SER A 145 3.29 -8.14 14.55
C SER A 145 2.16 -8.03 13.53
N LEU A 146 1.97 -9.05 12.72
CA LEU A 146 0.86 -9.21 11.80
C LEU A 146 -0.16 -10.15 12.42
N MET A 147 -1.28 -9.60 12.88
CA MET A 147 -2.41 -10.31 13.48
C MET A 147 -3.40 -10.69 12.39
N PRO A 148 -3.69 -11.97 12.16
CA PRO A 148 -4.58 -12.39 11.09
C PRO A 148 -6.05 -12.23 11.46
N GLY A 149 -6.90 -12.23 10.41
CA GLY A 149 -8.35 -12.27 10.51
C GLY A 149 -9.00 -10.95 10.95
N SER A 150 -10.32 -10.96 11.02
CA SER A 150 -11.13 -9.78 11.36
C SER A 150 -11.17 -9.53 12.87
N ASN A 151 -10.01 -9.46 13.53
CA ASN A 151 -9.93 -9.32 15.00
C ASN A 151 -10.54 -7.99 15.47
N PRO A 152 -11.71 -8.00 16.15
CA PRO A 152 -12.43 -6.79 16.49
C PRO A 152 -11.68 -5.88 17.47
N VAL A 153 -10.81 -6.42 18.31
CA VAL A 153 -10.07 -5.66 19.32
C VAL A 153 -9.22 -4.56 18.67
N PHE A 154 -8.71 -4.79 17.45
CA PHE A 154 -7.98 -3.79 16.68
C PHE A 154 -8.87 -2.71 16.04
N GLY A 155 -10.19 -2.87 16.04
CA GLY A 155 -11.16 -1.85 15.62
C GLY A 155 -11.45 -1.80 14.13
N LEU A 156 -11.79 -0.59 13.66
CA LEU A 156 -12.25 -0.39 12.29
C LEU A 156 -11.20 -0.76 11.24
N ASN A 157 -11.69 -1.24 10.09
CA ASN A 157 -10.90 -1.67 8.94
C ASN A 157 -9.92 -2.83 9.22
N THR A 158 -10.18 -3.62 10.26
CA THR A 158 -9.48 -4.88 10.51
C THR A 158 -10.31 -5.99 9.88
N LEU A 159 -10.32 -6.06 8.55
CA LEU A 159 -11.10 -7.05 7.78
C LEU A 159 -10.27 -8.31 7.51
N GLY A 160 -9.02 -8.14 7.05
CA GLY A 160 -8.07 -9.23 6.77
C GLY A 160 -7.01 -9.42 7.84
N GLY A 161 -6.70 -8.37 8.58
CA GLY A 161 -5.69 -8.40 9.64
C GLY A 161 -5.32 -7.03 10.16
N ALA A 162 -4.46 -7.02 11.20
CA ALA A 162 -3.86 -5.82 11.77
C ALA A 162 -2.33 -5.92 11.78
N ILE A 163 -1.66 -4.84 11.41
CA ILE A 163 -0.21 -4.67 11.50
C ILE A 163 0.08 -3.76 12.68
N ALA A 164 0.66 -4.30 13.74
CA ALA A 164 1.04 -3.56 14.94
C ALA A 164 2.56 -3.37 14.96
N LEU A 165 2.98 -2.10 14.93
CA LEU A 165 4.36 -1.66 14.98
C LEU A 165 4.67 -1.11 16.37
N GLN A 166 5.80 -1.50 16.94
CA GLN A 166 6.33 -0.93 18.18
C GLN A 166 7.65 -0.24 17.89
N THR A 167 7.84 0.94 18.46
CA THR A 167 9.08 1.69 18.27
C THR A 167 10.14 1.32 19.31
N LYS A 168 11.41 1.55 18.92
CA LYS A 168 12.58 1.42 19.77
C LYS A 168 12.51 2.42 20.95
N ASP A 169 13.14 2.07 22.06
CA ASP A 169 13.34 2.94 23.22
C ASP A 169 14.79 2.82 23.75
N GLY A 170 15.14 3.64 24.75
CA GLY A 170 16.51 3.70 25.25
C GLY A 170 16.95 2.51 26.11
N TYR A 171 16.01 1.68 26.59
CA TYR A 171 16.34 0.43 27.30
C TYR A 171 16.55 -0.73 26.32
N SER A 172 15.65 -0.85 25.33
CA SER A 172 15.72 -1.95 24.36
C SER A 172 16.85 -1.76 23.32
N HIS A 173 17.22 -0.49 23.01
CA HIS A 173 18.20 -0.14 21.99
C HIS A 173 19.18 0.94 22.48
N PRO A 174 19.98 0.65 23.53
CA PRO A 174 21.01 1.59 23.99
C PRO A 174 22.20 1.64 23.03
N GLY A 175 22.89 2.77 22.99
CA GLY A 175 24.06 3.01 22.14
C GLY A 175 23.79 3.99 21.01
N ALA A 176 24.75 4.13 20.13
CA ALA A 176 24.62 4.98 18.94
C ALA A 176 25.13 4.25 17.71
N ALA A 177 24.50 4.47 16.57
CA ALA A 177 24.94 3.93 15.28
C ALA A 177 24.69 4.93 14.16
N ILE A 178 25.53 4.86 13.13
CA ILE A 178 25.34 5.55 11.87
C ILE A 178 25.52 4.54 10.73
N GLN A 179 24.65 4.64 9.73
CA GLN A 179 24.71 3.81 8.55
C GLN A 179 24.64 4.68 7.29
N ALA A 180 25.52 4.41 6.33
CA ALA A 180 25.50 5.05 5.02
C ALA A 180 25.38 4.00 3.93
N THR A 181 24.61 4.31 2.89
CA THR A 181 24.35 3.39 1.77
C THR A 181 24.50 4.11 0.44
N TYR A 182 25.08 3.42 -0.55
CA TYR A 182 25.17 3.88 -1.92
C TYR A 182 24.82 2.74 -2.89
N GLY A 183 24.10 3.03 -3.96
CA GLY A 183 23.64 1.98 -4.87
C GLY A 183 23.23 2.45 -6.26
N SER A 184 22.56 1.54 -6.97
CA SER A 184 22.01 1.75 -8.31
C SER A 184 21.13 3.00 -8.36
N TYR A 185 21.06 3.64 -9.54
CA TYR A 185 20.24 4.83 -9.79
C TYR A 185 20.59 6.01 -8.86
N GLN A 186 21.87 6.14 -8.51
CA GLN A 186 22.40 7.15 -7.58
C GLN A 186 21.71 7.10 -6.19
N ARG A 187 21.21 5.92 -5.79
CA ARG A 187 20.67 5.71 -4.45
C ARG A 187 21.71 6.04 -3.40
N ARG A 188 21.33 6.85 -2.42
CA ARG A 188 22.13 7.20 -1.27
C ARG A 188 21.22 7.40 -0.06
N SER A 189 21.62 6.84 1.06
CA SER A 189 20.95 7.09 2.33
C SER A 189 21.95 7.24 3.47
N VAL A 190 21.53 8.02 4.47
CA VAL A 190 22.20 8.10 5.75
C VAL A 190 21.16 7.93 6.83
N GLU A 191 21.36 6.96 7.71
CA GLU A 191 20.54 6.70 8.89
C GLU A 191 21.40 6.83 10.14
N PHE A 192 20.86 7.40 11.21
CA PHE A 192 21.48 7.39 12.54
C PHE A 192 20.51 6.94 13.60
N GLU A 193 21.02 6.34 14.66
CA GLU A 193 20.27 5.92 15.84
C GLU A 193 21.06 6.29 17.09
N ILE A 194 20.39 6.83 18.11
CA ILE A 194 20.97 7.15 19.42
C ILE A 194 19.95 6.79 20.49
N GLY A 195 20.28 5.87 21.38
CA GLY A 195 19.46 5.46 22.50
C GLY A 195 20.23 5.36 23.79
N GLY A 196 19.54 5.50 24.91
CA GLY A 196 20.15 5.36 26.23
C GLY A 196 19.16 5.55 27.37
N HIS A 197 19.64 5.28 28.56
CA HIS A 197 18.89 5.46 29.80
C HIS A 197 19.83 5.82 30.94
N ASN A 198 19.27 6.29 32.04
CA ASN A 198 20.00 6.53 33.27
C ASN A 198 19.40 5.74 34.44
N ASP A 199 20.11 5.72 35.57
CA ASP A 199 19.71 4.99 36.78
C ASP A 199 18.46 5.59 37.47
N LYS A 200 17.98 6.77 37.03
CA LYS A 200 16.77 7.44 37.56
C LYS A 200 15.53 7.13 36.75
N GLY A 201 15.62 6.19 35.80
CA GLY A 201 14.50 5.74 34.99
C GLY A 201 14.28 6.56 33.71
N LEU A 202 14.99 7.66 33.48
CA LEU A 202 14.89 8.43 32.24
C LEU A 202 15.53 7.64 31.09
N HIS A 203 14.82 7.52 29.98
CA HIS A 203 15.35 6.88 28.77
C HIS A 203 14.99 7.70 27.53
N TRP A 204 15.79 7.56 26.50
CA TRP A 204 15.59 8.28 25.24
C TRP A 204 16.02 7.43 24.04
N PHE A 205 15.37 7.66 22.92
CA PHE A 205 15.75 7.11 21.63
C PHE A 205 15.48 8.13 20.53
N THR A 206 16.40 8.29 19.59
CA THR A 206 16.19 9.11 18.42
C THR A 206 16.83 8.51 17.19
N THR A 207 16.19 8.65 16.06
CA THR A 207 16.68 8.19 14.76
C THR A 207 16.27 9.14 13.65
N GLY A 208 17.06 9.19 12.59
CA GLY A 208 16.73 9.93 11.38
C GLY A 208 17.19 9.18 10.15
N ASN A 209 16.46 9.38 9.06
CA ASN A 209 16.75 8.83 7.74
C ASN A 209 16.69 9.94 6.69
N LEU A 210 17.76 10.04 5.89
CA LEU A 210 17.83 10.86 4.70
C LEU A 210 18.11 9.93 3.51
N PHE A 211 17.16 9.85 2.59
CA PHE A 211 17.24 8.97 1.42
C PHE A 211 16.99 9.77 0.15
N ARG A 212 17.76 9.47 -0.90
CA ARG A 212 17.58 9.99 -2.26
C ARG A 212 17.93 8.93 -3.28
N GLU A 213 17.16 8.93 -4.38
CA GLU A 213 17.50 8.18 -5.59
C GLU A 213 16.87 8.84 -6.82
N ASN A 214 17.41 8.55 -8.01
CA ASN A 214 16.82 8.99 -9.27
C ASN A 214 15.67 8.08 -9.73
N GLY A 215 15.52 6.89 -9.08
CA GLY A 215 14.61 5.84 -9.55
C GLY A 215 15.16 5.08 -10.77
N TRP A 216 14.60 3.93 -11.03
CA TRP A 216 15.02 3.08 -12.15
C TRP A 216 14.23 3.37 -13.44
N ARG A 217 13.04 3.93 -13.33
CA ARG A 217 12.26 4.44 -14.46
C ARG A 217 12.67 5.88 -14.78
N ASP A 218 12.31 6.30 -15.97
CA ASP A 218 12.54 7.67 -16.41
C ASP A 218 11.81 8.65 -15.48
N ASP A 219 12.50 9.75 -15.12
CA ASP A 219 11.95 10.83 -14.29
C ASP A 219 11.21 10.36 -13.01
N SER A 220 11.77 9.38 -12.28
CA SER A 220 11.15 8.78 -11.09
C SER A 220 11.94 9.03 -9.78
N PRO A 221 12.37 10.26 -9.47
CA PRO A 221 13.18 10.52 -8.28
C PRO A 221 12.39 10.40 -6.98
N SER A 222 13.10 10.02 -5.91
CA SER A 222 12.59 10.00 -4.53
C SER A 222 13.52 10.78 -3.60
N ASP A 223 12.96 11.63 -2.74
CA ASP A 223 13.64 12.32 -1.63
C ASP A 223 12.81 12.06 -0.36
N VAL A 224 13.37 11.29 0.59
CA VAL A 224 12.68 10.92 1.83
C VAL A 224 13.49 11.42 3.02
N ARG A 225 12.83 12.16 3.90
CA ARG A 225 13.40 12.72 5.13
C ARG A 225 12.49 12.40 6.28
N GLN A 226 12.98 11.61 7.20
CA GLN A 226 12.23 11.15 8.36
C GLN A 226 13.06 11.36 9.62
N TRP A 227 12.41 11.77 10.68
CA TRP A 227 12.98 11.83 12.01
C TRP A 227 11.99 11.33 13.05
N PHE A 228 12.48 10.60 14.05
CA PHE A 228 11.72 10.09 15.17
C PHE A 228 12.51 10.31 16.46
N GLY A 229 11.82 10.72 17.52
CA GLY A 229 12.35 10.83 18.87
C GLY A 229 11.35 10.31 19.90
N LYS A 230 11.85 9.58 20.89
CA LYS A 230 11.11 9.10 22.05
C LYS A 230 11.87 9.47 23.32
N LEU A 231 11.17 10.11 24.26
CA LEU A 231 11.66 10.38 25.61
C LEU A 231 10.72 9.70 26.58
N GLY A 232 11.23 8.94 27.51
CA GLY A 232 10.41 8.23 28.48
C GLY A 232 11.01 8.23 29.87
N TRP A 233 10.18 7.88 30.82
CA TRP A 233 10.55 7.66 32.20
C TRP A 233 9.89 6.38 32.70
N MET A 234 10.68 5.50 33.29
CA MET A 234 10.24 4.21 33.78
C MET A 234 10.74 3.96 35.21
N ASP A 235 9.86 3.50 36.07
CA ASP A 235 10.19 2.92 37.37
C ASP A 235 9.67 1.47 37.46
N ALA A 236 9.65 0.90 38.66
CA ALA A 236 9.20 -0.48 38.89
C ALA A 236 7.73 -0.74 38.51
N ARG A 237 6.89 0.29 38.45
CA ARG A 237 5.43 0.17 38.22
C ARG A 237 4.92 0.99 37.06
N THR A 238 5.64 2.03 36.65
CA THR A 238 5.16 3.03 35.70
C THR A 238 6.16 3.17 34.56
N ASP A 239 5.63 3.22 33.34
CA ASP A 239 6.39 3.55 32.14
C ASP A 239 5.59 4.62 31.38
N LEU A 240 6.15 5.81 31.25
CA LEU A 240 5.59 6.94 30.51
C LEU A 240 6.52 7.31 29.36
N SER A 241 5.98 7.54 28.19
CA SER A 241 6.78 7.94 27.04
C SER A 241 6.06 8.99 26.19
N LEU A 242 6.85 9.94 25.69
CA LEU A 242 6.44 10.93 24.69
C LEU A 242 7.23 10.67 23.44
N SER A 243 6.55 10.37 22.33
CA SER A 243 7.18 10.20 21.01
C SER A 243 6.75 11.29 20.04
N LEU A 244 7.68 11.71 19.21
CA LEU A 244 7.53 12.71 18.16
C LEU A 244 8.08 12.15 16.85
N ALA A 245 7.30 12.26 15.77
CA ALA A 245 7.74 11.92 14.41
C ALA A 245 7.50 13.07 13.45
N VAL A 246 8.48 13.33 12.58
CA VAL A 246 8.40 14.33 11.50
C VAL A 246 8.87 13.69 10.21
N ALA A 247 8.11 13.88 9.14
CA ALA A 247 8.51 13.45 7.80
C ALA A 247 8.22 14.55 6.77
N GLY A 248 9.08 14.62 5.74
CA GLY A 248 8.93 15.54 4.61
C GLY A 248 9.49 14.88 3.36
N ASN A 249 8.61 14.31 2.52
CA ASN A 249 8.97 13.44 1.41
C ASN A 249 8.48 14.01 0.08
N LYS A 250 9.26 13.79 -0.96
CA LYS A 250 8.91 14.03 -2.35
C LYS A 250 9.14 12.75 -3.13
N LEU A 251 8.08 12.20 -3.68
CA LEU A 251 8.06 10.91 -4.34
C LEU A 251 7.51 11.09 -5.75
N THR A 252 8.17 10.53 -6.75
CA THR A 252 7.63 10.43 -8.11
C THR A 252 7.36 8.97 -8.40
N GLY A 253 6.10 8.66 -8.69
CA GLY A 253 5.62 7.32 -9.01
C GLY A 253 4.79 7.38 -10.29
N ASN A 254 5.42 7.12 -11.45
CA ASN A 254 4.83 7.30 -12.78
C ASN A 254 3.88 6.14 -13.19
N GLY A 255 3.34 5.42 -12.22
CA GLY A 255 2.24 4.49 -12.42
C GLY A 255 2.51 3.32 -13.37
N LEU A 256 1.44 2.82 -13.95
CA LEU A 256 1.45 1.73 -14.92
C LEU A 256 2.01 2.18 -16.28
N GLN A 257 2.53 1.22 -17.06
CA GLN A 257 2.97 1.46 -18.43
C GLN A 257 2.24 0.54 -19.40
N GLU A 258 1.86 1.06 -20.54
CA GLU A 258 1.24 0.26 -21.60
C GLU A 258 2.24 -0.82 -22.09
N GLN A 259 1.75 -2.04 -22.26
CA GLN A 259 2.60 -3.21 -22.48
C GLN A 259 3.52 -3.11 -23.72
N ARG A 260 3.10 -2.45 -24.82
CA ARG A 260 3.90 -2.31 -26.04
C ARG A 260 5.03 -1.31 -25.85
N LEU A 261 4.74 -0.20 -25.15
CA LEU A 261 5.75 0.80 -24.78
C LEU A 261 6.75 0.21 -23.79
N LEU A 262 6.28 -0.55 -22.82
CA LEU A 262 7.12 -1.27 -21.85
C LEU A 262 8.02 -2.31 -22.53
N ALA A 263 7.54 -3.00 -23.57
CA ALA A 263 8.34 -3.96 -24.33
C ALA A 263 9.44 -3.28 -25.15
N ASN A 264 9.22 -2.06 -25.63
CA ASN A 264 10.20 -1.28 -26.36
C ASN A 264 11.27 -0.67 -25.44
N ASP A 265 10.84 -0.10 -24.33
CA ASP A 265 11.72 0.47 -23.30
C ASP A 265 11.16 0.17 -21.93
N TYR A 266 11.84 -0.71 -21.19
CA TYR A 266 11.41 -1.15 -19.86
C TYR A 266 11.45 -0.04 -18.81
N SER A 267 12.25 1.02 -19.02
CA SER A 267 12.33 2.19 -18.12
C SER A 267 11.30 3.27 -18.42
N SER A 268 10.62 3.19 -19.58
CA SER A 268 9.69 4.22 -20.03
C SER A 268 8.52 4.44 -19.08
N VAL A 269 7.93 5.63 -19.14
CA VAL A 269 6.74 6.05 -18.40
C VAL A 269 5.63 6.45 -19.38
N TYR A 270 4.36 6.27 -18.96
CA TYR A 270 3.22 6.52 -19.85
C TYR A 270 2.97 8.01 -20.03
N THR A 271 2.85 8.73 -18.93
CA THR A 271 2.77 10.19 -18.85
C THR A 271 3.58 10.69 -17.67
N LYS A 272 3.90 11.98 -17.63
CA LYS A 272 4.61 12.63 -16.51
C LYS A 272 4.30 14.14 -16.44
N PRO A 273 4.45 14.76 -15.23
CA PRO A 273 4.97 14.17 -13.99
C PRO A 273 3.87 13.46 -13.18
N ASP A 274 4.28 12.56 -12.27
CA ASP A 274 3.42 12.00 -11.22
C ASP A 274 4.09 12.16 -9.86
N GLU A 275 3.91 13.32 -9.27
CA GLU A 275 4.59 13.73 -8.05
C GLU A 275 3.64 13.76 -6.85
N THR A 276 4.06 13.10 -5.76
CA THR A 276 3.42 13.18 -4.45
C THR A 276 4.38 13.81 -3.44
N ARG A 277 3.91 14.80 -2.68
CA ARG A 277 4.63 15.36 -1.52
C ARG A 277 3.84 15.11 -0.25
N ASN A 278 4.48 14.43 0.70
CA ASN A 278 3.94 14.15 2.02
C ASN A 278 4.71 14.91 3.10
N ASN A 279 4.02 15.67 3.93
CA ASN A 279 4.56 16.28 5.13
C ASN A 279 3.73 15.84 6.32
N ALA A 280 4.40 15.30 7.35
CA ALA A 280 3.73 14.80 8.53
C ALA A 280 4.40 15.25 9.82
N PHE A 281 3.57 15.47 10.82
CA PHE A 281 3.93 15.67 12.20
C PHE A 281 3.06 14.78 13.06
N SER A 282 3.65 14.06 14.02
CA SER A 282 2.94 13.14 14.91
C SER A 282 3.49 13.26 16.32
N LEU A 283 2.61 13.35 17.30
CA LEU A 283 2.91 13.35 18.74
C LEU A 283 2.09 12.25 19.39
N ASN A 284 2.70 11.43 20.25
CA ASN A 284 2.01 10.41 21.03
C ASN A 284 2.58 10.37 22.46
N LEU A 285 1.70 10.62 23.43
CA LEU A 285 1.95 10.41 24.86
C LEU A 285 1.35 9.06 25.23
N ALA A 286 2.16 8.11 25.61
CA ALA A 286 1.74 6.77 26.00
C ALA A 286 2.21 6.45 27.42
N GLY A 287 1.40 5.67 28.13
CA GLY A 287 1.73 5.27 29.49
C GLY A 287 1.15 3.92 29.86
N LYS A 288 1.86 3.23 30.77
CA LYS A 288 1.37 2.04 31.45
C LYS A 288 1.74 2.14 32.95
N HIS A 289 0.82 1.67 33.80
CA HIS A 289 1.00 1.68 35.25
C HIS A 289 0.46 0.39 35.89
N SER A 290 1.33 -0.35 36.55
CA SER A 290 0.94 -1.53 37.34
C SER A 290 0.43 -1.07 38.70
N VAL A 291 -0.89 -1.08 38.90
CA VAL A 291 -1.53 -0.73 40.17
C VAL A 291 -1.11 -1.73 41.27
N ASN A 292 -1.06 -3.00 40.88
CA ASN A 292 -0.54 -4.13 41.65
C ASN A 292 -0.08 -5.23 40.67
N ASP A 293 0.26 -6.41 41.17
CA ASP A 293 0.76 -7.52 40.34
C ASP A 293 -0.31 -8.08 39.38
N ASP A 294 -1.59 -7.86 39.67
CA ASP A 294 -2.72 -8.38 38.91
C ASP A 294 -3.38 -7.35 37.99
N LEU A 295 -3.12 -6.05 38.20
CA LEU A 295 -3.83 -4.99 37.47
C LEU A 295 -2.87 -3.99 36.81
N LEU A 296 -2.89 -3.97 35.48
CA LEU A 296 -2.17 -3.01 34.63
C LEU A 296 -3.15 -2.04 33.97
N LEU A 297 -2.88 -0.75 34.07
CA LEU A 297 -3.53 0.32 33.29
C LEU A 297 -2.60 0.73 32.15
N SER A 298 -3.12 0.95 30.96
CA SER A 298 -2.36 1.54 29.84
C SER A 298 -3.24 2.46 29.01
N GLY A 299 -2.62 3.42 28.35
CA GLY A 299 -3.33 4.36 27.52
C GLY A 299 -2.40 5.24 26.70
N ASN A 300 -2.99 5.96 25.77
CA ASN A 300 -2.30 6.98 24.99
C ASN A 300 -3.20 8.16 24.64
N ALA A 301 -2.57 9.30 24.38
CA ALA A 301 -3.18 10.45 23.74
C ALA A 301 -2.29 10.90 22.59
N TYR A 302 -2.87 11.15 21.42
CA TYR A 302 -2.09 11.46 20.24
C TYR A 302 -2.67 12.63 19.44
N TYR A 303 -1.78 13.26 18.67
CA TYR A 303 -2.10 14.24 17.65
C TYR A 303 -1.25 13.97 16.40
N ARG A 304 -1.89 13.95 15.22
CA ARG A 304 -1.22 13.82 13.93
C ARG A 304 -1.72 14.89 12.97
N LYS A 305 -0.80 15.44 12.21
CA LYS A 305 -1.09 16.37 11.11
C LYS A 305 -0.36 15.89 9.87
N ILE A 306 -1.11 15.72 8.79
CA ILE A 306 -0.58 15.28 7.50
C ILE A 306 -1.05 16.26 6.43
N ARG A 307 -0.14 16.63 5.55
CA ARG A 307 -0.42 17.37 4.32
C ARG A 307 0.16 16.60 3.15
N THR A 308 -0.72 16.19 2.25
CA THR A 308 -0.35 15.55 0.98
C THR A 308 -0.72 16.48 -0.17
N THR A 309 0.19 16.66 -1.12
CA THR A 309 -0.10 17.33 -2.39
C THR A 309 0.34 16.46 -3.53
N THR A 310 -0.47 16.38 -4.58
CA THR A 310 -0.14 15.69 -5.83
C THR A 310 -0.09 16.65 -6.99
N TYR A 311 0.72 16.32 -7.99
CA TYR A 311 0.84 17.03 -9.25
C TYR A 311 1.06 15.98 -10.34
N ASN A 312 -0.02 15.59 -11.02
CA ASN A 312 -0.04 14.43 -11.91
C ASN A 312 -0.44 14.84 -13.32
N GLY A 313 0.31 14.35 -14.31
CA GLY A 313 0.06 14.54 -15.73
C GLY A 313 -0.55 13.29 -16.34
N ASP A 314 -1.74 13.42 -16.91
CA ASP A 314 -2.49 12.33 -17.52
C ASP A 314 -2.82 12.63 -18.99
N ILE A 315 -3.20 11.60 -19.74
CA ILE A 315 -3.87 11.78 -21.03
C ILE A 315 -5.28 12.32 -20.73
N ASN A 316 -5.69 13.31 -21.52
CA ASN A 316 -7.09 13.66 -21.61
C ASN A 316 -7.78 12.68 -22.56
N GLU A 317 -8.60 11.80 -22.03
CA GLU A 317 -9.23 10.73 -22.80
C GLU A 317 -10.32 11.25 -23.75
N ASP A 318 -10.94 12.41 -23.43
CA ASP A 318 -11.92 13.07 -24.32
C ASP A 318 -11.30 13.47 -25.68
N ALA A 319 -9.97 13.62 -25.73
CA ALA A 319 -9.27 13.89 -26.98
C ALA A 319 -8.96 12.64 -27.82
N LEU A 320 -9.22 11.40 -27.33
CA LEU A 320 -8.90 10.17 -28.07
C LEU A 320 -9.86 9.92 -29.22
N ASP A 321 -11.11 10.33 -29.11
CA ASP A 321 -12.12 10.22 -30.17
C ASP A 321 -12.20 11.47 -31.07
N GLN A 322 -11.40 12.50 -30.79
CA GLN A 322 -11.38 13.77 -31.49
C GLN A 322 -10.29 13.87 -32.58
N SER A 323 -10.55 14.60 -33.67
CA SER A 323 -9.53 14.87 -34.66
C SER A 323 -8.67 16.06 -34.24
N VAL A 324 -7.57 15.77 -33.55
CA VAL A 324 -6.69 16.79 -32.93
C VAL A 324 -5.45 17.18 -33.78
N TYR A 325 -5.28 16.59 -34.97
CA TYR A 325 -4.06 16.79 -35.77
C TYR A 325 -4.10 18.02 -36.65
N GLN A 326 -5.17 18.19 -37.41
CA GLN A 326 -5.24 19.24 -38.45
C GLN A 326 -5.99 20.49 -37.97
N PRO A 327 -5.29 21.61 -37.75
CA PRO A 327 -5.96 22.87 -37.46
C PRO A 327 -6.91 23.32 -38.56
N SER A 328 -8.10 23.80 -38.21
CA SER A 328 -9.08 24.42 -39.09
C SER A 328 -8.57 25.78 -39.62
N ALA A 329 -9.28 26.39 -40.59
CA ALA A 329 -8.91 27.69 -41.08
C ALA A 329 -9.00 28.79 -40.01
N ALA A 330 -10.01 28.72 -39.13
CA ALA A 330 -10.18 29.65 -37.99
C ALA A 330 -9.03 29.46 -36.96
N GLU A 331 -8.71 28.22 -36.61
CA GLU A 331 -7.62 27.90 -35.67
C GLU A 331 -6.26 28.38 -36.20
N ARG A 332 -5.95 28.19 -37.51
CA ARG A 332 -4.72 28.73 -38.12
C ARG A 332 -4.65 30.25 -38.09
N THR A 333 -5.78 30.90 -38.30
CA THR A 333 -5.86 32.38 -38.21
C THR A 333 -5.61 32.84 -36.78
N ALA A 334 -6.20 32.20 -35.79
CA ALA A 334 -5.96 32.50 -34.37
C ALA A 334 -4.50 32.31 -33.98
N LEU A 335 -3.89 31.20 -34.40
CA LEU A 335 -2.46 30.94 -34.18
C LEU A 335 -1.57 32.01 -34.82
N ALA A 336 -1.80 32.35 -36.08
CA ALA A 336 -1.04 33.37 -36.77
C ALA A 336 -1.17 34.75 -36.12
N ASN A 337 -2.39 35.17 -35.72
CA ASN A 337 -2.64 36.42 -35.02
C ASN A 337 -1.95 36.48 -33.66
N ALA A 338 -1.77 35.33 -32.98
CA ALA A 338 -1.04 35.22 -31.74
C ALA A 338 0.48 35.09 -31.91
N GLY A 339 0.97 35.14 -33.16
CA GLY A 339 2.40 35.13 -33.51
C GLY A 339 3.01 33.72 -33.63
N TYR A 340 2.20 32.68 -33.65
CA TYR A 340 2.69 31.30 -33.85
C TYR A 340 2.94 31.03 -35.35
N SER A 341 3.90 30.18 -35.64
CA SER A 341 4.26 29.73 -36.99
C SER A 341 4.66 28.25 -36.98
N GLY A 342 4.71 27.59 -38.14
CA GLY A 342 5.10 26.19 -38.27
C GLY A 342 3.99 25.18 -38.00
N PHE A 343 2.76 25.62 -37.82
CA PHE A 343 1.60 24.72 -37.68
C PHE A 343 1.21 24.08 -39.02
N PRO A 344 0.63 22.84 -38.99
CA PRO A 344 0.20 22.16 -40.22
C PRO A 344 -0.90 22.94 -40.95
N THR A 345 -0.77 23.09 -42.29
CA THR A 345 -1.77 23.74 -43.13
C THR A 345 -2.69 22.73 -43.81
N SER A 346 -2.24 21.49 -44.00
CA SER A 346 -3.02 20.38 -44.56
C SER A 346 -2.39 19.03 -44.23
N GLY A 347 -3.18 17.95 -44.26
CA GLY A 347 -2.71 16.55 -44.20
C GLY A 347 -2.10 16.07 -42.90
N ALA A 348 -2.29 16.80 -41.79
CA ALA A 348 -1.80 16.40 -40.50
C ALA A 348 -2.53 15.15 -39.99
N ASN A 349 -1.75 14.16 -39.47
CA ASN A 349 -2.24 12.91 -38.93
C ASN A 349 -1.22 12.33 -37.95
N ALA A 350 -1.51 11.19 -37.31
CA ALA A 350 -0.66 10.56 -36.30
C ALA A 350 0.78 10.24 -36.82
N ALA A 351 0.95 9.97 -38.10
CA ALA A 351 2.26 9.59 -38.66
C ALA A 351 3.19 10.79 -38.87
N ASN A 352 2.64 11.95 -39.28
CA ASN A 352 3.42 13.16 -39.58
C ASN A 352 3.29 14.26 -38.52
N THR A 353 2.34 14.13 -37.62
CA THR A 353 2.11 15.05 -36.48
C THR A 353 1.98 14.19 -35.19
N PRO A 354 3.03 13.48 -34.79
CA PRO A 354 2.97 12.46 -33.74
C PRO A 354 2.64 13.01 -32.33
N TYR A 355 2.82 14.31 -32.15
CA TYR A 355 2.48 15.04 -30.90
C TYR A 355 1.69 16.29 -31.26
N PRO A 356 0.35 16.16 -31.45
CA PRO A 356 -0.50 17.25 -31.94
C PRO A 356 -0.86 18.22 -30.82
N TYR A 357 -0.25 19.38 -30.78
CA TYR A 357 -0.53 20.42 -29.76
C TYR A 357 -1.17 21.69 -30.35
N TRP A 358 -1.11 21.84 -31.65
CA TRP A 358 -1.56 23.09 -32.29
C TRP A 358 -3.05 23.36 -32.12
N ARG A 359 -3.89 22.33 -32.22
CA ARG A 359 -5.33 22.48 -32.00
C ARG A 359 -5.67 22.81 -30.56
N CYS A 360 -4.96 22.25 -29.59
CA CYS A 360 -5.10 22.63 -28.18
C CYS A 360 -4.82 24.13 -28.00
N ILE A 361 -3.66 24.62 -28.47
CA ILE A 361 -3.30 26.03 -28.34
C ILE A 361 -4.33 26.93 -29.06
N ALA A 362 -4.75 26.58 -30.28
CA ALA A 362 -5.70 27.35 -31.04
C ALA A 362 -7.08 27.45 -30.36
N ASN A 363 -7.58 26.34 -29.82
CA ASN A 363 -8.91 26.33 -29.19
C ASN A 363 -8.89 27.04 -27.83
N VAL A 364 -7.77 27.05 -27.11
CA VAL A 364 -7.59 27.94 -25.95
C VAL A 364 -7.64 29.43 -26.36
N LEU A 365 -7.01 29.79 -27.48
CA LEU A 365 -7.05 31.17 -27.99
C LEU A 365 -8.45 31.59 -28.44
N LEU A 366 -9.20 30.68 -29.03
CA LEU A 366 -10.56 30.90 -29.52
C LEU A 366 -11.62 30.76 -28.41
N ASN A 367 -11.27 30.14 -27.32
CA ASN A 367 -12.20 29.68 -26.28
C ASN A 367 -13.30 28.78 -26.88
N ASP A 368 -12.87 27.77 -27.68
CA ASP A 368 -13.74 26.90 -28.47
C ASP A 368 -13.35 25.42 -28.20
N GLU A 369 -14.07 24.76 -27.33
CA GLU A 369 -13.94 23.34 -26.94
C GLU A 369 -12.49 22.89 -26.64
N PRO A 370 -11.68 23.58 -25.82
CA PRO A 370 -10.32 23.17 -25.51
C PRO A 370 -10.26 21.80 -24.81
N ALA A 371 -11.30 21.41 -24.05
CA ALA A 371 -11.40 20.13 -23.38
C ALA A 371 -11.29 18.94 -24.33
N GLU A 372 -11.84 19.07 -25.54
CA GLU A 372 -11.80 18.01 -26.55
C GLU A 372 -10.55 18.04 -27.43
N LYS A 373 -9.85 19.14 -27.49
CA LYS A 373 -8.70 19.31 -28.40
C LYS A 373 -7.35 19.30 -27.70
N CYS A 374 -7.35 19.39 -26.37
CA CYS A 374 -6.15 19.26 -25.54
C CYS A 374 -5.99 17.82 -25.08
N ASN A 375 -4.96 17.13 -25.53
CA ASN A 375 -4.75 15.71 -25.27
C ASN A 375 -4.01 15.40 -23.95
N GLY A 376 -3.69 16.42 -23.16
CA GLY A 376 -3.07 16.29 -21.86
C GLY A 376 -3.87 16.97 -20.77
N LEU A 377 -3.73 16.49 -19.55
CA LEU A 377 -4.39 16.98 -18.35
C LEU A 377 -3.40 17.02 -17.18
N ILE A 378 -3.41 18.10 -16.40
CA ILE A 378 -2.66 18.21 -15.15
C ILE A 378 -3.64 18.27 -13.99
N ASN A 379 -3.59 17.27 -13.16
CA ASN A 379 -4.38 17.14 -11.95
C ASN A 379 -3.58 17.59 -10.71
N ARG A 380 -4.16 18.47 -9.90
CA ARG A 380 -3.56 18.96 -8.65
C ARG A 380 -4.50 18.69 -7.50
N THR A 381 -3.98 18.03 -6.45
CA THR A 381 -4.72 17.83 -5.22
C THR A 381 -3.96 18.35 -4.01
N GLU A 382 -4.70 18.75 -2.98
CA GLU A 382 -4.18 19.04 -1.65
C GLU A 382 -5.11 18.43 -0.61
N THR A 383 -4.57 17.49 0.18
CA THR A 383 -5.25 16.93 1.34
C THR A 383 -4.56 17.39 2.62
N ARG A 384 -5.30 18.00 3.52
CA ARG A 384 -4.86 18.35 4.87
C ARG A 384 -5.69 17.58 5.88
N GLN A 385 -5.02 16.84 6.75
CA GLN A 385 -5.66 16.00 7.75
C GLN A 385 -5.08 16.29 9.14
N GLU A 386 -5.95 16.44 10.12
CA GLU A 386 -5.62 16.55 11.53
C GLU A 386 -6.38 15.46 12.27
N ASN A 387 -5.66 14.57 12.94
CA ASN A 387 -6.20 13.44 13.69
C ASN A 387 -5.76 13.55 15.14
N TYR A 388 -6.66 13.31 16.08
CA TYR A 388 -6.34 13.28 17.51
C TYR A 388 -7.23 12.27 18.21
N GLY A 389 -6.72 11.65 19.23
CA GLY A 389 -7.46 10.66 19.97
C GLY A 389 -6.89 10.38 21.33
N LEU A 390 -7.70 9.68 22.10
CA LEU A 390 -7.41 9.19 23.44
C LEU A 390 -7.90 7.76 23.54
N SER A 391 -7.03 6.85 24.02
CA SER A 391 -7.39 5.46 24.28
C SER A 391 -6.89 5.02 25.64
N GLY A 392 -7.65 4.16 26.30
CA GLY A 392 -7.28 3.59 27.58
C GLY A 392 -7.77 2.16 27.72
N GLN A 393 -7.01 1.35 28.42
CA GLN A 393 -7.39 -0.02 28.78
C GLN A 393 -6.87 -0.40 30.16
N PHE A 394 -7.53 -1.37 30.78
CA PHE A 394 -7.04 -2.07 31.94
C PHE A 394 -6.92 -3.54 31.61
N SER A 395 -5.88 -4.19 32.15
CA SER A 395 -5.65 -5.64 32.01
C SER A 395 -5.56 -6.24 33.40
N TYR A 396 -6.39 -7.25 33.66
CA TYR A 396 -6.42 -7.99 34.89
C TYR A 396 -5.84 -9.39 34.67
N PHE A 397 -4.89 -9.77 35.54
CA PHE A 397 -4.22 -11.07 35.53
C PHE A 397 -4.55 -11.78 36.83
N GLY A 398 -5.40 -12.78 36.78
CA GLY A 398 -5.83 -13.43 37.98
C GLY A 398 -6.37 -14.83 37.72
N LYS A 399 -7.30 -15.24 38.57
CA LYS A 399 -8.01 -16.51 38.42
C LYS A 399 -9.51 -16.27 38.41
N LEU A 400 -10.18 -16.92 37.45
CA LEU A 400 -11.63 -17.00 37.38
C LEU A 400 -12.02 -18.45 37.64
N ALA A 401 -12.78 -18.70 38.72
CA ALA A 401 -13.14 -20.07 39.19
C ALA A 401 -11.94 -21.03 39.31
N GLY A 402 -10.81 -20.54 39.80
CA GLY A 402 -9.58 -21.31 39.99
C GLY A 402 -8.68 -21.45 38.74
N MET A 403 -9.16 -21.08 37.57
CA MET A 403 -8.45 -21.11 36.27
C MET A 403 -7.71 -19.82 36.03
N LYS A 404 -6.51 -19.85 35.40
CA LYS A 404 -5.77 -18.63 35.01
C LYS A 404 -6.62 -17.84 34.02
N ASN A 405 -6.73 -16.55 34.25
CA ASN A 405 -7.54 -15.63 33.44
C ASN A 405 -6.77 -14.35 33.14
N GLN A 406 -6.86 -13.90 31.90
CA GLN A 406 -6.39 -12.60 31.49
C GLN A 406 -7.54 -11.84 30.82
N PHE A 407 -8.09 -10.87 31.53
CA PHE A 407 -9.13 -10.00 31.03
C PHE A 407 -8.58 -8.61 30.69
N THR A 408 -8.92 -8.08 29.52
CA THR A 408 -8.59 -6.70 29.13
C THR A 408 -9.86 -6.01 28.67
N GLY A 409 -10.18 -4.87 29.28
CA GLY A 409 -11.27 -3.99 28.89
C GLY A 409 -10.74 -2.60 28.56
N GLY A 410 -11.28 -1.98 27.52
CA GLY A 410 -10.80 -0.68 27.10
C GLY A 410 -11.78 0.10 26.23
N GLY A 411 -11.40 1.33 25.90
CA GLY A 411 -12.15 2.20 25.02
C GLY A 411 -11.28 3.30 24.43
N GLY A 412 -11.82 3.97 23.44
CA GLY A 412 -11.11 5.06 22.77
C GLY A 412 -12.06 6.02 22.08
N TYR A 413 -11.55 7.22 21.88
CA TYR A 413 -12.15 8.27 21.09
C TYR A 413 -11.14 8.77 20.08
N ASP A 414 -11.51 8.75 18.80
CA ASP A 414 -10.72 9.24 17.68
C ASP A 414 -11.52 10.28 16.92
N ALA A 415 -10.91 11.41 16.61
CA ALA A 415 -11.52 12.46 15.83
C ALA A 415 -10.57 12.98 14.76
N SER A 416 -11.14 13.35 13.62
CA SER A 416 -10.38 13.90 12.52
C SER A 416 -11.06 15.08 11.84
N ARG A 417 -10.24 15.94 11.25
CA ARG A 417 -10.65 16.99 10.32
C ARG A 417 -9.87 16.84 9.04
N VAL A 418 -10.58 16.86 7.93
CA VAL A 418 -9.99 16.75 6.60
C VAL A 418 -10.40 17.97 5.80
N ARG A 419 -9.48 18.52 5.02
CA ARG A 419 -9.79 19.42 3.91
C ARG A 419 -9.13 18.85 2.66
N PHE A 420 -9.94 18.59 1.64
CA PHE A 420 -9.50 18.15 0.33
C PHE A 420 -9.82 19.22 -0.70
N ARG A 421 -8.86 19.51 -1.55
CA ARG A 421 -8.99 20.39 -2.69
C ARG A 421 -8.43 19.74 -3.93
N GLN A 422 -9.08 20.02 -5.04
CA GLN A 422 -8.68 19.55 -6.36
C GLN A 422 -8.96 20.58 -7.43
N SER A 423 -8.13 20.54 -8.47
CA SER A 423 -8.34 21.22 -9.74
C SER A 423 -7.67 20.44 -10.87
N ALA A 424 -8.22 20.55 -12.10
CA ALA A 424 -7.58 20.04 -13.29
C ALA A 424 -7.37 21.17 -14.29
N GLN A 425 -6.23 21.10 -14.99
CA GLN A 425 -5.81 22.07 -16.01
C GLN A 425 -5.50 21.31 -17.29
N PHE A 426 -6.07 21.74 -18.39
CA PHE A 426 -5.79 21.15 -19.69
C PHE A 426 -4.37 21.46 -20.16
N GLY A 427 -3.88 20.64 -21.07
CA GLY A 427 -2.54 20.74 -21.61
C GLY A 427 -2.35 19.89 -22.87
N TYR A 428 -1.12 19.77 -23.30
CA TYR A 428 -0.77 18.90 -24.41
C TYR A 428 0.47 18.06 -24.11
N ILE A 429 0.54 16.90 -24.75
CA ILE A 429 1.59 15.90 -24.58
C ILE A 429 2.80 16.27 -25.44
N ASN A 430 4.00 16.23 -24.83
CA ASN A 430 5.28 16.42 -25.50
C ASN A 430 5.89 15.08 -25.97
N PRO A 431 6.93 15.13 -26.85
CA PRO A 431 7.63 13.92 -27.30
C PRO A 431 8.25 13.04 -26.21
N ASP A 432 8.52 13.61 -25.05
CA ASP A 432 9.02 12.89 -23.87
C ASP A 432 7.92 12.43 -22.93
N HIS A 433 6.65 12.50 -23.38
CA HIS A 433 5.43 12.18 -22.64
C HIS A 433 5.16 13.10 -21.42
N SER A 434 5.85 14.22 -21.30
CA SER A 434 5.49 15.24 -20.34
C SER A 434 4.27 16.04 -20.81
N ILE A 435 3.50 16.57 -19.85
CA ILE A 435 2.35 17.43 -20.15
C ILE A 435 2.74 18.90 -19.97
N THR A 436 2.57 19.69 -21.02
CA THR A 436 2.66 21.16 -20.93
C THR A 436 1.27 21.73 -20.68
N PRO A 437 1.01 22.34 -19.52
CA PRO A 437 -0.30 22.93 -19.23
C PRO A 437 -0.54 24.20 -20.05
N VAL A 438 -1.79 24.43 -20.46
CA VAL A 438 -2.27 25.67 -21.08
C VAL A 438 -3.12 26.45 -20.08
N ASN A 439 -3.40 27.73 -20.35
CA ASN A 439 -4.22 28.53 -19.45
C ASN A 439 -5.72 28.25 -19.64
N PHE A 440 -6.11 27.01 -19.41
CA PHE A 440 -7.49 26.56 -19.46
C PHE A 440 -7.74 25.48 -18.40
N TYR A 441 -8.91 25.51 -17.73
CA TYR A 441 -9.19 24.69 -16.56
C TYR A 441 -10.56 24.01 -16.69
N ALA A 442 -10.70 22.82 -16.12
CA ALA A 442 -11.99 22.18 -15.92
C ALA A 442 -12.69 22.82 -14.70
N ASP A 443 -13.26 24.00 -14.92
CA ASP A 443 -13.83 24.88 -13.89
C ASP A 443 -15.31 25.22 -14.11
N GLY A 444 -16.00 24.45 -14.97
CA GLY A 444 -17.41 24.61 -15.29
C GLY A 444 -17.69 25.69 -16.33
N SER A 445 -16.67 26.35 -16.91
CA SER A 445 -16.82 27.31 -18.02
C SER A 445 -17.00 26.60 -19.36
N GLU A 446 -16.63 25.34 -19.46
CA GLU A 446 -16.76 24.46 -20.63
C GLU A 446 -17.92 23.50 -20.46
N LEU A 447 -18.59 23.10 -21.52
CA LEU A 447 -19.66 22.11 -21.55
C LEU A 447 -19.20 20.86 -22.32
N ASP A 448 -19.68 19.69 -21.93
CA ASP A 448 -19.54 18.45 -22.67
C ASP A 448 -20.55 18.39 -23.85
N ASP A 449 -20.48 17.35 -24.69
CA ASP A 449 -21.39 17.13 -25.81
C ASP A 449 -22.87 17.02 -25.40
N ASN A 450 -23.15 16.76 -24.12
CA ASN A 450 -24.49 16.66 -23.55
C ASN A 450 -24.95 17.99 -22.92
N GLY A 451 -24.10 19.03 -22.96
CA GLY A 451 -24.37 20.34 -22.39
C GLY A 451 -24.16 20.44 -20.87
N ASN A 452 -23.44 19.51 -20.27
CA ASN A 452 -23.09 19.56 -18.85
C ASN A 452 -21.75 20.31 -18.65
N PRO A 453 -21.60 21.11 -17.58
CA PRO A 453 -20.32 21.75 -17.27
C PRO A 453 -19.21 20.75 -16.96
N ILE A 454 -18.06 20.90 -17.62
CA ILE A 454 -16.84 20.15 -17.30
C ILE A 454 -16.15 20.81 -16.10
N ASP A 455 -16.50 20.34 -14.89
CA ASP A 455 -15.96 20.89 -13.64
C ASP A 455 -15.35 19.77 -12.80
N SER A 456 -14.03 19.80 -12.63
CA SER A 456 -13.29 18.85 -11.79
C SER A 456 -12.80 19.48 -10.48
N ARG A 457 -13.30 20.67 -10.12
CA ARG A 457 -12.93 21.33 -8.87
C ARG A 457 -13.59 20.66 -7.68
N VAL A 458 -12.83 20.53 -6.60
CA VAL A 458 -13.34 20.10 -5.29
C VAL A 458 -12.77 21.01 -4.19
N ASP A 459 -13.60 21.45 -3.27
CA ASP A 459 -13.18 21.95 -1.94
C ASP A 459 -14.11 21.36 -0.88
N LEU A 460 -13.67 20.23 -0.31
CA LEU A 460 -14.43 19.44 0.66
C LEU A 460 -13.82 19.59 2.07
N ARG A 461 -14.68 19.81 3.05
CA ARG A 461 -14.32 19.66 4.48
C ARG A 461 -15.02 18.44 5.07
N GLY A 462 -14.23 17.46 5.51
CA GLY A 462 -14.70 16.27 6.21
C GLY A 462 -14.40 16.32 7.71
N ARG A 463 -15.28 15.73 8.51
CA ARG A 463 -15.06 15.44 9.93
C ARG A 463 -15.47 14.01 10.18
N SER A 464 -14.61 13.26 10.87
CA SER A 464 -14.96 11.92 11.35
C SER A 464 -14.74 11.86 12.87
N GLN A 465 -15.66 11.21 13.58
CA GLN A 465 -15.58 10.96 15.01
C GLN A 465 -15.97 9.52 15.27
N THR A 466 -15.10 8.79 15.96
CA THR A 466 -15.36 7.39 16.35
C THR A 466 -15.15 7.26 17.86
N TRP A 467 -16.11 6.70 18.57
CA TRP A 467 -15.90 6.19 19.90
C TRP A 467 -16.08 4.68 19.91
N SER A 468 -15.40 4.02 20.82
CA SER A 468 -15.41 2.58 20.89
C SER A 468 -15.18 2.07 22.30
N ILE A 469 -15.80 0.92 22.59
CA ILE A 469 -15.52 0.11 23.79
C ILE A 469 -15.24 -1.32 23.35
N TYR A 470 -14.32 -1.99 24.03
CA TYR A 470 -13.99 -3.38 23.77
C TYR A 470 -13.62 -4.15 25.03
N ALA A 471 -13.78 -5.45 24.95
CA ALA A 471 -13.28 -6.38 25.96
C ALA A 471 -12.75 -7.62 25.28
N THR A 472 -11.71 -8.20 25.86
CA THR A 472 -11.19 -9.54 25.51
C THR A 472 -10.82 -10.28 26.77
N ASP A 473 -11.18 -11.56 26.82
CA ASP A 473 -10.91 -12.43 27.95
C ASP A 473 -10.29 -13.74 27.46
N THR A 474 -9.13 -14.11 28.00
CA THR A 474 -8.47 -15.38 27.72
C THR A 474 -8.43 -16.22 28.97
N LEU A 475 -9.23 -17.28 28.97
CA LEU A 475 -9.35 -18.22 30.05
C LEU A 475 -8.55 -19.50 29.74
N SER A 476 -7.60 -19.85 30.61
CA SER A 476 -6.87 -21.13 30.55
C SER A 476 -7.63 -22.17 31.32
N LEU A 477 -8.46 -22.98 30.62
CA LEU A 477 -9.31 -24.03 31.22
C LEU A 477 -8.51 -25.18 31.82
N ALA A 478 -7.31 -25.42 31.31
CA ALA A 478 -6.26 -26.24 31.87
C ALA A 478 -4.94 -25.63 31.35
N GLU A 479 -3.79 -26.15 31.68
CA GLU A 479 -2.51 -25.60 31.18
C GLU A 479 -2.37 -25.64 29.65
N ILE A 480 -3.18 -26.47 28.98
CA ILE A 480 -3.12 -26.72 27.53
C ILE A 480 -4.29 -26.12 26.71
N TRP A 481 -5.40 -25.71 27.34
CA TRP A 481 -6.58 -25.19 26.68
C TRP A 481 -6.76 -23.72 26.97
N HIS A 482 -6.85 -22.89 25.93
CA HIS A 482 -7.01 -21.44 26.04
C HIS A 482 -8.22 -21.02 25.23
N LEU A 483 -9.27 -20.53 25.90
CA LEU A 483 -10.46 -19.96 25.27
C LEU A 483 -10.38 -18.46 25.35
N THR A 484 -10.45 -17.79 24.19
CA THR A 484 -10.51 -16.33 24.09
C THR A 484 -11.88 -15.89 23.61
N LEU A 485 -12.53 -15.01 24.34
CA LEU A 485 -13.76 -14.31 23.95
C LEU A 485 -13.47 -12.82 23.82
N SER A 486 -13.88 -12.21 22.71
CA SER A 486 -13.66 -10.79 22.48
C SER A 486 -14.89 -10.14 21.86
N GLY A 487 -15.03 -8.85 22.10
CA GLY A 487 -16.06 -8.04 21.46
C GLY A 487 -15.70 -6.58 21.46
N ARG A 488 -16.12 -5.87 20.42
CA ARG A 488 -15.96 -4.42 20.29
C ARG A 488 -17.20 -3.79 19.70
N TYR A 489 -17.64 -2.70 20.33
CA TYR A 489 -18.62 -1.80 19.76
C TYR A 489 -17.96 -0.53 19.28
N ASN A 490 -18.28 -0.11 18.06
CA ASN A 490 -17.84 1.16 17.48
C ASN A 490 -19.08 1.96 17.07
N GLU A 491 -19.02 3.28 17.27
CA GLU A 491 -19.91 4.23 16.62
C GLU A 491 -19.10 5.32 15.94
N THR A 492 -19.34 5.53 14.66
CA THR A 492 -18.63 6.51 13.82
C THR A 492 -19.65 7.46 13.19
N ARG A 493 -19.38 8.76 13.28
CA ARG A 493 -20.09 9.81 12.54
C ARG A 493 -19.15 10.48 11.57
N ILE A 494 -19.57 10.60 10.31
CA ILE A 494 -18.83 11.26 9.24
C ILE A 494 -19.70 12.38 8.70
N VAL A 495 -19.15 13.60 8.67
CA VAL A 495 -19.82 14.80 8.18
C VAL A 495 -18.99 15.43 7.08
N ASN A 496 -19.52 15.46 5.88
CA ASN A 496 -18.96 16.15 4.74
C ASN A 496 -19.63 17.52 4.56
N ARG A 497 -18.87 18.53 4.15
CA ARG A 497 -19.33 19.86 3.82
C ARG A 497 -18.63 20.35 2.55
N ASP A 498 -19.41 20.46 1.49
CA ASP A 498 -18.99 21.03 0.23
C ASP A 498 -18.81 22.55 0.37
N GLN A 499 -17.74 23.09 -0.15
CA GLN A 499 -17.47 24.53 -0.13
C GLN A 499 -17.79 25.19 -1.48
N LEU A 500 -18.00 24.39 -2.54
CA LEU A 500 -18.35 24.86 -3.89
C LEU A 500 -19.86 24.82 -4.09
N THR A 501 -20.52 23.71 -3.67
CA THR A 501 -21.97 23.51 -3.81
C THR A 501 -22.57 23.14 -2.43
N PRO A 502 -22.61 24.09 -1.50
CA PRO A 502 -23.15 23.82 -0.15
C PRO A 502 -24.67 23.71 -0.16
N GLY A 503 -25.25 22.98 0.78
CA GLY A 503 -26.69 22.89 1.02
C GLY A 503 -27.33 21.55 0.60
N GLY A 504 -26.56 20.62 0.06
CA GLY A 504 -27.06 19.33 -0.41
C GLY A 504 -27.79 19.40 -1.77
N GLY A 505 -28.27 18.27 -2.26
CA GLY A 505 -28.88 18.12 -3.58
C GLY A 505 -27.91 17.56 -4.62
N SER A 506 -28.35 17.48 -5.87
CA SER A 506 -27.56 16.93 -6.97
C SER A 506 -26.22 17.67 -7.12
N GLY A 507 -25.13 16.94 -7.23
CA GLY A 507 -23.77 17.46 -7.37
C GLY A 507 -23.14 18.03 -6.09
N SER A 508 -23.86 18.06 -4.94
CA SER A 508 -23.30 18.49 -3.65
C SER A 508 -22.65 17.32 -2.91
N LEU A 509 -21.48 17.57 -2.30
CA LEU A 509 -20.78 16.61 -1.45
C LEU A 509 -21.19 16.67 0.04
N ASP A 510 -22.22 17.45 0.36
CA ASP A 510 -22.73 17.56 1.71
C ASP A 510 -23.35 16.24 2.19
N GLY A 511 -22.95 15.77 3.36
CA GLY A 511 -23.51 14.55 3.96
C GLY A 511 -23.30 14.51 5.48
N ASP A 512 -24.15 13.78 6.18
CA ASP A 512 -24.04 13.49 7.62
C ASP A 512 -24.45 12.03 7.87
N HIS A 513 -23.46 11.16 8.07
CA HIS A 513 -23.65 9.72 8.13
C HIS A 513 -23.24 9.19 9.50
N ARG A 514 -23.99 8.18 9.98
CA ARG A 514 -23.71 7.50 11.24
C ARG A 514 -23.72 6.00 11.04
N PHE A 515 -22.66 5.35 11.53
CA PHE A 515 -22.47 3.91 11.46
C PHE A 515 -22.19 3.37 12.85
N SER A 516 -22.82 2.26 13.21
CA SER A 516 -22.57 1.59 14.49
C SER A 516 -22.62 0.09 14.33
N ARG A 517 -21.74 -0.62 15.06
CA ARG A 517 -21.72 -2.08 15.05
C ARG A 517 -21.02 -2.67 16.25
N PHE A 518 -21.55 -3.80 16.73
CA PHE A 518 -20.86 -4.74 17.61
C PHE A 518 -20.24 -5.87 16.81
N ASN A 519 -18.94 -6.10 16.98
CA ASN A 519 -18.16 -7.16 16.33
C ASN A 519 -17.69 -8.16 17.38
N PRO A 520 -18.18 -9.41 17.38
CA PRO A 520 -17.74 -10.46 18.28
C PRO A 520 -16.56 -11.26 17.74
N ALA A 521 -15.82 -11.93 18.63
CA ALA A 521 -14.84 -12.94 18.27
C ALA A 521 -14.78 -14.03 19.33
N ILE A 522 -14.47 -15.26 18.89
CA ILE A 522 -14.19 -16.42 19.72
C ILE A 522 -13.01 -17.19 19.15
N GLY A 523 -12.08 -17.58 20.01
CA GLY A 523 -10.91 -18.36 19.64
C GLY A 523 -10.63 -19.46 20.67
N LEU A 524 -10.24 -20.62 20.16
CA LEU A 524 -9.79 -21.75 20.98
C LEU A 524 -8.39 -22.16 20.54
N SER A 525 -7.47 -22.26 21.46
CA SER A 525 -6.12 -22.80 21.23
C SER A 525 -5.86 -23.94 22.20
N VAL A 526 -5.28 -25.03 21.71
CA VAL A 526 -4.97 -26.24 22.47
C VAL A 526 -3.52 -26.62 22.18
N THR A 527 -2.71 -26.74 23.24
CA THR A 527 -1.27 -27.03 23.16
C THR A 527 -0.95 -28.34 23.88
N PRO A 528 -1.21 -29.52 23.27
CA PRO A 528 -0.91 -30.80 23.87
C PRO A 528 0.58 -31.02 24.12
N SER A 529 1.44 -30.40 23.30
CA SER A 529 2.89 -30.44 23.43
C SER A 529 3.54 -29.25 22.73
N ARG A 530 4.82 -29.02 22.94
CA ARG A 530 5.58 -27.98 22.18
C ARG A 530 5.60 -28.25 20.67
N ALA A 531 5.53 -29.53 20.27
CA ALA A 531 5.54 -29.90 18.86
C ALA A 531 4.19 -29.63 18.16
N LEU A 532 3.11 -29.44 18.93
CA LEU A 532 1.76 -29.28 18.40
C LEU A 532 0.92 -28.30 19.22
N ASN A 533 0.48 -27.24 18.56
CA ASN A 533 -0.60 -26.36 18.98
C ASN A 533 -1.69 -26.39 17.90
N VAL A 534 -2.92 -26.59 18.29
CA VAL A 534 -4.10 -26.60 17.40
C VAL A 534 -4.95 -25.39 17.74
N TYR A 535 -5.40 -24.63 16.76
CA TYR A 535 -6.28 -23.49 17.01
C TYR A 535 -7.42 -23.40 16.00
N ALA A 536 -8.52 -22.77 16.45
CA ALA A 536 -9.62 -22.37 15.61
C ALA A 536 -10.23 -21.06 16.13
N ALA A 537 -10.67 -20.20 15.21
CA ALA A 537 -11.27 -18.92 15.55
C ALA A 537 -12.39 -18.54 14.61
N TYR A 538 -13.35 -17.79 15.15
CA TYR A 538 -14.34 -17.02 14.40
C TYR A 538 -14.28 -15.56 14.84
N ASN A 539 -14.20 -14.66 13.88
CA ASN A 539 -14.08 -13.22 14.13
C ASN A 539 -15.01 -12.44 13.20
N GLU A 540 -15.61 -11.36 13.70
CA GLU A 540 -16.26 -10.34 12.87
C GLU A 540 -15.51 -9.01 12.95
N GLY A 541 -15.35 -8.37 11.79
CA GLY A 541 -14.81 -7.01 11.67
C GLY A 541 -15.71 -6.14 10.80
N SER A 542 -15.54 -4.82 10.91
CA SER A 542 -16.28 -3.89 10.07
C SER A 542 -15.40 -2.72 9.61
N ARG A 543 -15.76 -2.17 8.45
CA ARG A 543 -15.20 -0.94 7.90
C ARG A 543 -16.33 0.03 7.57
N THR A 544 -16.25 1.25 8.08
CA THR A 544 -17.17 2.31 7.67
C THR A 544 -16.70 2.90 6.35
N PRO A 545 -17.61 3.39 5.49
CA PRO A 545 -17.20 4.25 4.37
C PRO A 545 -16.37 5.43 4.87
N THR A 546 -15.52 5.96 4.01
CA THR A 546 -14.66 7.11 4.30
C THR A 546 -15.25 8.41 3.73
N THR A 547 -14.64 9.55 4.07
CA THR A 547 -15.04 10.87 3.55
C THR A 547 -15.07 10.90 2.01
N ILE A 548 -14.06 10.32 1.35
CA ILE A 548 -14.00 10.31 -0.12
C ILE A 548 -15.02 9.33 -0.72
N GLU A 549 -15.19 8.16 -0.14
CA GLU A 549 -16.12 7.15 -0.66
C GLU A 549 -17.56 7.66 -0.60
N LEU A 550 -17.93 8.33 0.49
CA LEU A 550 -19.26 8.94 0.65
C LEU A 550 -19.49 10.10 -0.31
N GLY A 551 -18.46 10.85 -0.67
CA GLY A 551 -18.54 11.92 -1.66
C GLY A 551 -18.40 11.44 -3.11
N CYS A 552 -18.28 10.12 -3.37
CA CYS A 552 -17.98 9.55 -4.67
C CYS A 552 -18.79 8.28 -4.92
N ALA A 553 -20.08 8.27 -4.53
CA ALA A 553 -20.89 7.07 -4.54
C ALA A 553 -22.11 7.12 -5.48
N ASP A 554 -22.36 8.24 -6.16
CA ASP A 554 -23.52 8.41 -7.05
C ASP A 554 -23.23 7.95 -8.48
N PRO A 555 -23.90 6.88 -8.97
CA PRO A 555 -23.77 6.46 -10.38
C PRO A 555 -24.24 7.48 -11.40
N ALA A 556 -25.17 8.36 -11.03
CA ALA A 556 -25.68 9.42 -11.92
C ALA A 556 -24.71 10.61 -12.04
N ASN A 557 -23.79 10.72 -11.08
CA ASN A 557 -22.74 11.74 -11.06
C ASN A 557 -21.42 11.10 -10.65
N PRO A 558 -20.81 10.27 -11.51
CA PRO A 558 -19.55 9.59 -11.22
C PRO A 558 -18.44 10.58 -10.96
N CYS A 559 -17.48 10.21 -10.13
CA CYS A 559 -16.35 11.06 -9.83
C CYS A 559 -15.07 10.61 -10.54
N LYS A 560 -14.23 11.57 -10.88
CA LYS A 560 -12.89 11.35 -11.44
C LYS A 560 -11.89 11.16 -10.30
N LEU A 561 -11.54 9.91 -9.97
CA LEU A 561 -10.56 9.62 -8.92
C LEU A 561 -9.12 9.58 -9.46
N PRO A 562 -8.20 10.23 -8.76
CA PRO A 562 -8.38 10.98 -7.49
C PRO A 562 -9.01 12.36 -7.68
N ASN A 563 -9.60 12.63 -8.78
CA ASN A 563 -9.68 13.94 -9.41
C ASN A 563 -11.06 14.62 -9.38
N ALA A 564 -12.20 13.93 -9.27
CA ALA A 564 -13.50 14.58 -9.13
C ALA A 564 -14.37 13.87 -8.11
N MET A 565 -15.29 14.60 -7.50
CA MET A 565 -16.25 14.08 -6.52
C MET A 565 -17.62 14.64 -6.83
N ALA A 566 -18.64 13.79 -6.90
CA ALA A 566 -20.03 14.19 -7.08
C ALA A 566 -20.99 13.26 -6.33
N GLY A 567 -22.00 13.82 -5.73
CA GLY A 567 -23.27 13.24 -5.21
C GLY A 567 -23.29 11.94 -4.43
N ASP A 568 -24.35 11.65 -3.69
CA ASP A 568 -24.32 10.73 -2.56
C ASP A 568 -25.52 9.77 -2.51
N PRO A 569 -25.45 8.50 -2.99
CA PRO A 569 -26.25 7.45 -2.39
C PRO A 569 -25.58 6.90 -1.13
N PRO A 570 -26.35 6.55 -0.07
CA PRO A 570 -25.80 6.10 1.19
C PRO A 570 -25.07 4.76 1.05
N LEU A 571 -23.73 4.74 1.19
CA LEU A 571 -22.99 3.51 1.31
C LEU A 571 -23.21 2.85 2.66
N LYS A 572 -23.29 1.52 2.67
CA LYS A 572 -23.32 0.70 3.88
C LYS A 572 -21.90 0.39 4.35
N GLN A 573 -21.75 0.14 5.64
CA GLN A 573 -20.48 -0.37 6.16
C GLN A 573 -20.23 -1.80 5.71
N VAL A 574 -18.97 -2.10 5.38
CA VAL A 574 -18.51 -3.46 5.08
C VAL A 574 -18.50 -4.29 6.36
N VAL A 575 -18.98 -5.52 6.29
CA VAL A 575 -18.90 -6.49 7.38
C VAL A 575 -18.17 -7.74 6.90
N THR A 576 -17.10 -8.08 7.60
CA THR A 576 -16.32 -9.30 7.32
C THR A 576 -16.52 -10.33 8.41
N LYS A 577 -16.82 -11.58 8.00
CA LYS A 577 -16.87 -12.75 8.86
C LYS A 577 -15.71 -13.68 8.48
N THR A 578 -14.83 -13.95 9.42
CA THR A 578 -13.63 -14.77 9.20
C THR A 578 -13.65 -16.03 10.05
N TRP A 579 -13.46 -17.18 9.41
CA TRP A 579 -13.16 -18.46 10.02
C TRP A 579 -11.70 -18.81 9.77
N GLU A 580 -11.02 -19.25 10.80
CA GLU A 580 -9.62 -19.64 10.73
C GLU A 580 -9.39 -20.90 11.58
N ALA A 581 -8.61 -21.85 11.07
CA ALA A 581 -8.16 -23.00 11.82
C ALA A 581 -6.73 -23.38 11.38
N GLY A 582 -5.94 -23.91 12.30
CA GLY A 582 -4.60 -24.32 11.95
C GLY A 582 -3.88 -25.09 13.03
N LEU A 583 -2.69 -25.52 12.64
CA LEU A 583 -1.73 -26.27 13.42
C LEU A 583 -0.41 -25.53 13.40
N ARG A 584 0.32 -25.54 14.49
CA ARG A 584 1.69 -25.03 14.56
C ARG A 584 2.46 -25.70 15.66
N GLY A 585 3.76 -25.57 15.64
CA GLY A 585 4.59 -26.14 16.70
C GLY A 585 6.09 -25.98 16.45
N VAL A 586 6.88 -26.56 17.34
CA VAL A 586 8.34 -26.57 17.25
C VAL A 586 8.82 -28.01 17.18
N LEU A 587 9.48 -28.39 16.09
CA LEU A 587 10.11 -29.67 15.91
C LEU A 587 11.59 -29.61 16.36
N GLY A 588 11.97 -30.49 17.26
CA GLY A 588 13.28 -30.41 17.89
C GLY A 588 13.46 -29.11 18.68
N ALA A 589 14.66 -28.51 18.62
CA ALA A 589 14.97 -27.29 19.37
C ALA A 589 14.70 -25.99 18.63
N LYS A 590 14.72 -25.99 17.29
CA LYS A 590 14.83 -24.74 16.48
C LYS A 590 14.03 -24.72 15.18
N THR A 591 13.18 -25.71 14.90
CA THR A 591 12.37 -25.73 13.67
C THR A 591 10.92 -25.41 14.01
N GLN A 592 10.45 -24.23 13.65
CA GLN A 592 9.06 -23.80 13.77
C GLN A 592 8.30 -24.17 12.49
N TRP A 593 7.07 -24.61 12.63
CA TRP A 593 6.21 -24.89 11.50
C TRP A 593 4.78 -24.45 11.77
N ASN A 594 4.06 -24.11 10.71
CA ASN A 594 2.64 -23.81 10.75
C ASN A 594 1.94 -24.31 9.49
N ALA A 595 0.66 -24.69 9.66
CA ALA A 595 -0.26 -25.01 8.57
C ALA A 595 -1.64 -24.49 8.97
N GLY A 596 -2.23 -23.64 8.16
CA GLY A 596 -3.51 -23.01 8.45
C GLY A 596 -4.41 -22.91 7.25
N VAL A 597 -5.71 -22.80 7.53
CA VAL A 597 -6.75 -22.50 6.54
C VAL A 597 -7.55 -21.31 7.04
N PHE A 598 -7.98 -20.46 6.11
CA PHE A 598 -8.81 -19.31 6.42
C PHE A 598 -9.92 -19.13 5.39
N ARG A 599 -11.03 -18.51 5.81
CA ARG A 599 -12.11 -18.07 4.94
C ARG A 599 -12.71 -16.78 5.51
N ALA A 600 -12.62 -15.71 4.75
CA ALA A 600 -13.20 -14.40 5.06
C ALA A 600 -14.27 -14.07 4.00
N GLU A 601 -15.46 -13.70 4.45
CA GLU A 601 -16.56 -13.25 3.60
C GLU A 601 -16.92 -11.81 3.96
N ASN A 602 -16.79 -10.91 2.97
CA ASN A 602 -17.26 -9.54 3.09
C ASN A 602 -18.73 -9.46 2.61
N GLN A 603 -19.54 -8.77 3.37
CA GLN A 603 -20.89 -8.34 2.98
C GLN A 603 -20.85 -6.83 2.75
N ASP A 604 -21.56 -6.38 1.71
CA ASP A 604 -21.60 -4.98 1.29
C ASP A 604 -20.16 -4.42 1.07
N ASP A 605 -19.28 -5.21 0.42
CA ASP A 605 -17.90 -4.81 0.15
C ASP A 605 -17.87 -3.52 -0.68
N ILE A 606 -17.04 -2.54 -0.32
CA ILE A 606 -16.97 -1.27 -1.03
C ILE A 606 -15.84 -1.37 -2.05
N LEU A 607 -16.22 -1.31 -3.33
CA LEU A 607 -15.28 -1.35 -4.46
C LEU A 607 -15.50 -0.13 -5.34
N PHE A 608 -14.42 0.33 -5.96
CA PHE A 608 -14.48 1.38 -6.97
C PHE A 608 -14.90 0.77 -8.31
N VAL A 609 -15.90 1.36 -8.95
CA VAL A 609 -16.42 1.00 -10.26
C VAL A 609 -16.08 2.13 -11.22
N ALA A 610 -15.40 1.81 -12.32
CA ALA A 610 -15.18 2.77 -13.39
C ALA A 610 -16.52 3.11 -14.07
N ASP A 611 -16.66 4.35 -14.54
CA ASP A 611 -17.78 4.79 -15.35
C ASP A 611 -17.50 4.61 -16.85
N ASN A 612 -18.54 4.77 -17.69
CA ASN A 612 -18.37 4.75 -19.14
C ASN A 612 -17.58 5.95 -19.65
N GLN A 613 -17.61 7.05 -18.91
CA GLN A 613 -16.74 8.18 -19.20
C GLN A 613 -15.34 7.88 -18.64
N ALA A 614 -14.37 7.78 -19.53
CA ALA A 614 -13.01 7.42 -19.21
C ALA A 614 -12.40 8.29 -18.10
N GLY A 615 -11.78 7.64 -17.12
CA GLY A 615 -11.19 8.29 -15.93
C GLY A 615 -12.20 8.71 -14.86
N TYR A 616 -13.50 8.41 -15.02
CA TYR A 616 -14.54 8.62 -14.02
C TYR A 616 -14.92 7.31 -13.35
N GLY A 617 -15.56 7.39 -12.19
CA GLY A 617 -16.10 6.24 -11.48
C GLY A 617 -16.72 6.61 -10.15
N TYR A 618 -17.19 5.61 -9.44
CA TYR A 618 -17.86 5.80 -8.17
C TYR A 618 -17.63 4.60 -7.24
N PHE A 619 -17.83 4.80 -5.95
CA PHE A 619 -17.82 3.70 -4.99
C PHE A 619 -19.20 3.08 -4.87
N LYS A 620 -19.23 1.75 -4.84
CA LYS A 620 -20.45 0.96 -4.75
C LYS A 620 -20.29 -0.14 -3.72
N ASN A 621 -21.36 -0.44 -2.99
CA ASN A 621 -21.42 -1.68 -2.21
C ASN A 621 -21.69 -2.87 -3.15
N PHE A 622 -20.71 -3.77 -3.27
CA PHE A 622 -20.91 -5.10 -3.86
C PHE A 622 -21.56 -6.03 -2.83
N GLY A 623 -22.45 -6.90 -3.27
CA GLY A 623 -23.17 -7.78 -2.35
C GLY A 623 -22.25 -8.62 -1.47
N LYS A 624 -21.48 -9.52 -2.06
CA LYS A 624 -20.52 -10.37 -1.34
C LYS A 624 -19.24 -10.59 -2.10
N THR A 625 -18.13 -10.59 -1.37
CA THR A 625 -16.83 -11.11 -1.83
C THR A 625 -16.28 -12.12 -0.84
N ARG A 626 -15.46 -13.05 -1.29
CA ARG A 626 -14.85 -14.08 -0.45
C ARG A 626 -13.37 -14.20 -0.73
N ARG A 627 -12.58 -14.33 0.33
CA ARG A 627 -11.16 -14.66 0.29
C ARG A 627 -10.93 -15.87 1.17
N GLN A 628 -10.41 -16.96 0.60
CA GLN A 628 -10.11 -18.18 1.34
C GLN A 628 -8.79 -18.77 0.90
N GLY A 629 -8.15 -19.58 1.75
CA GLY A 629 -6.86 -20.12 1.37
C GLY A 629 -6.23 -21.05 2.37
N VAL A 630 -5.02 -21.46 2.02
CA VAL A 630 -4.13 -22.33 2.81
C VAL A 630 -2.80 -21.63 3.00
N GLU A 631 -2.27 -21.67 4.21
CA GLU A 631 -0.96 -21.12 4.57
C GLU A 631 -0.09 -22.24 5.15
N LEU A 632 1.13 -22.35 4.65
CA LEU A 632 2.16 -23.27 5.15
C LEU A 632 3.43 -22.48 5.41
N GLY A 633 4.06 -22.71 6.56
CA GLY A 633 5.32 -22.08 6.94
C GLY A 633 6.24 -23.05 7.64
N LEU A 634 7.52 -22.92 7.38
CA LEU A 634 8.59 -23.69 8.00
C LEU A 634 9.81 -22.80 8.14
N ASP A 635 10.26 -22.57 9.38
CA ASP A 635 11.45 -21.78 9.68
C ASP A 635 12.38 -22.58 10.59
N SER A 636 13.68 -22.59 10.32
CA SER A 636 14.64 -23.40 11.07
C SER A 636 16.01 -22.74 11.18
N SER A 637 16.63 -22.93 12.33
CA SER A 637 18.01 -22.57 12.62
C SER A 637 18.84 -23.83 12.82
N LEU A 638 19.63 -24.21 11.82
CA LEU A 638 20.47 -25.42 11.85
C LEU A 638 21.97 -25.04 11.84
N GLY A 639 22.55 -24.89 13.01
CA GLY A 639 23.97 -24.52 13.15
C GLY A 639 24.25 -23.12 12.57
N ALA A 640 24.96 -23.06 11.46
CA ALA A 640 25.32 -21.83 10.77
C ALA A 640 24.24 -21.34 9.76
N PHE A 641 23.18 -22.10 9.55
CA PHE A 641 22.13 -21.79 8.58
C PHE A 641 20.82 -21.45 9.30
N ASP A 642 20.27 -20.28 8.98
CA ASP A 642 18.89 -19.90 9.27
C ASP A 642 18.13 -19.90 7.92
N TRP A 643 17.03 -20.63 7.82
CA TRP A 643 16.28 -20.72 6.59
C TRP A 643 14.79 -20.82 6.85
N GLY A 644 13.98 -20.34 5.91
CA GLY A 644 12.53 -20.43 5.98
C GLY A 644 11.90 -20.57 4.62
N VAL A 645 10.73 -21.20 4.61
CA VAL A 645 9.87 -21.39 3.44
C VAL A 645 8.44 -21.10 3.81
N ASN A 646 7.77 -20.27 3.01
CA ASN A 646 6.36 -19.96 3.14
C ASN A 646 5.65 -20.25 1.82
N TYR A 647 4.52 -20.92 1.87
CA TYR A 647 3.62 -21.12 0.74
C TYR A 647 2.21 -20.69 1.13
N THR A 648 1.56 -19.95 0.23
CA THR A 648 0.17 -19.55 0.39
C THR A 648 -0.59 -19.81 -0.90
N TYR A 649 -1.76 -20.41 -0.75
CA TYR A 649 -2.80 -20.47 -1.76
C TYR A 649 -3.92 -19.51 -1.38
N ILE A 650 -4.34 -18.63 -2.30
CA ILE A 650 -5.43 -17.66 -2.10
C ILE A 650 -6.45 -17.82 -3.21
N ASP A 651 -7.70 -18.03 -2.85
CA ASP A 651 -8.85 -18.00 -3.74
C ASP A 651 -9.75 -16.82 -3.33
N ALA A 652 -9.62 -15.71 -4.08
CA ALA A 652 -10.37 -14.47 -3.88
C ALA A 652 -11.37 -14.30 -5.02
N THR A 653 -12.68 -14.32 -4.70
CA THR A 653 -13.75 -14.38 -5.69
C THR A 653 -14.93 -13.50 -5.31
N PHE A 654 -15.58 -12.95 -6.32
CA PHE A 654 -16.92 -12.37 -6.19
C PHE A 654 -17.95 -13.46 -5.86
N GLN A 655 -18.96 -13.13 -5.09
CA GLN A 655 -20.01 -14.05 -4.64
C GLN A 655 -21.42 -13.53 -4.94
N SER A 656 -21.53 -12.35 -5.57
CA SER A 656 -22.76 -11.75 -6.07
C SER A 656 -22.57 -11.41 -7.54
N GLU A 657 -23.69 -11.42 -8.30
CA GLU A 657 -23.70 -10.90 -9.66
C GLU A 657 -23.79 -9.38 -9.63
N GLU A 658 -22.96 -8.72 -10.47
CA GLU A 658 -22.93 -7.27 -10.63
C GLU A 658 -22.64 -6.92 -12.08
N THR A 659 -23.27 -5.86 -12.57
CA THR A 659 -22.94 -5.24 -13.85
C THR A 659 -22.11 -4.00 -13.59
N VAL A 660 -20.96 -3.91 -14.26
CA VAL A 660 -20.02 -2.79 -14.13
C VAL A 660 -19.51 -2.36 -15.50
N ASN A 661 -18.99 -1.15 -15.60
CA ASN A 661 -18.34 -0.69 -16.83
C ASN A 661 -17.23 -1.66 -17.26
N GLY A 662 -17.21 -1.95 -18.53
CA GLY A 662 -16.26 -2.85 -19.18
C GLY A 662 -15.69 -2.28 -20.49
N ALA A 663 -15.67 -0.97 -20.70
CA ALA A 663 -15.25 -0.32 -21.95
C ALA A 663 -13.94 -0.89 -22.52
N ALA A 664 -12.94 -1.07 -21.67
CA ALA A 664 -11.65 -1.65 -22.06
C ALA A 664 -11.61 -3.19 -22.10
N ASN A 665 -12.73 -3.87 -21.82
CA ASN A 665 -12.81 -5.32 -21.80
C ASN A 665 -13.46 -5.87 -23.07
N SER A 666 -12.81 -6.83 -23.73
CA SER A 666 -13.28 -7.40 -25.00
C SER A 666 -14.60 -8.19 -24.90
N SER A 667 -15.07 -8.48 -23.70
CA SER A 667 -16.33 -9.20 -23.43
C SER A 667 -17.48 -8.27 -23.04
N ASN A 668 -17.31 -6.93 -23.19
CA ASN A 668 -18.37 -5.98 -22.93
C ASN A 668 -19.57 -6.15 -23.89
N ASP A 669 -20.72 -5.61 -23.52
CA ASP A 669 -21.97 -5.72 -24.26
C ASP A 669 -22.18 -4.61 -25.32
N ALA A 670 -21.12 -3.84 -25.64
CA ALA A 670 -21.19 -2.79 -26.64
C ALA A 670 -21.67 -3.27 -28.01
N SER A 671 -22.32 -2.39 -28.75
CA SER A 671 -22.85 -2.68 -30.10
C SER A 671 -21.75 -2.96 -31.13
N SER A 672 -20.54 -2.50 -30.88
CA SER A 672 -19.35 -2.72 -31.70
C SER A 672 -18.10 -2.75 -30.82
N LYS A 673 -17.07 -3.46 -31.28
CA LYS A 673 -15.79 -3.50 -30.58
C LYS A 673 -15.15 -2.11 -30.46
N GLY A 674 -14.49 -1.88 -29.32
CA GLY A 674 -13.81 -0.62 -29.03
C GLY A 674 -14.74 0.53 -28.61
N LEU A 675 -16.06 0.29 -28.54
CA LEU A 675 -17.04 1.20 -27.96
C LEU A 675 -17.29 0.82 -26.49
N ASP A 676 -17.82 1.77 -25.75
CA ASP A 676 -18.21 1.62 -24.36
C ASP A 676 -19.35 0.62 -24.18
N GLY A 677 -19.22 -0.18 -23.15
CA GLY A 677 -20.20 -1.21 -22.78
C GLY A 677 -19.91 -1.76 -21.39
N ASN A 678 -20.78 -2.61 -20.90
CA ASN A 678 -20.71 -3.19 -19.57
C ASN A 678 -20.26 -4.64 -19.61
N ILE A 679 -19.72 -5.12 -18.50
CA ILE A 679 -19.45 -6.53 -18.24
C ILE A 679 -20.28 -7.01 -17.05
N VAL A 680 -20.62 -8.31 -17.06
CA VAL A 680 -21.32 -8.96 -15.96
C VAL A 680 -20.34 -9.82 -15.17
N ILE A 681 -20.13 -9.45 -13.93
CA ILE A 681 -19.38 -10.23 -12.93
C ILE A 681 -20.33 -11.29 -12.35
N ARG A 682 -19.86 -12.53 -12.20
CA ARG A 682 -20.66 -13.64 -11.66
C ARG A 682 -20.03 -14.24 -10.41
N PRO A 683 -20.83 -14.89 -9.56
CA PRO A 683 -20.29 -15.66 -8.44
C PRO A 683 -19.26 -16.70 -8.91
N GLY A 684 -18.06 -16.64 -8.32
CA GLY A 684 -16.92 -17.46 -8.70
C GLY A 684 -15.87 -16.75 -9.57
N ASP A 685 -16.19 -15.63 -10.18
CA ASP A 685 -15.19 -14.80 -10.88
C ASP A 685 -14.16 -14.29 -9.89
N ARG A 686 -12.89 -14.30 -10.32
CA ARG A 686 -11.76 -13.96 -9.46
C ARG A 686 -11.56 -12.46 -9.37
N MET A 687 -11.31 -12.00 -8.16
CA MET A 687 -10.96 -10.61 -7.90
C MET A 687 -9.61 -10.26 -8.55
N PRO A 688 -9.50 -9.09 -9.21
CA PRO A 688 -8.27 -8.62 -9.82
C PRO A 688 -7.12 -8.40 -8.82
N LEU A 689 -5.89 -8.37 -9.33
CA LEU A 689 -4.66 -8.03 -8.62
C LEU A 689 -4.29 -8.99 -7.48
N ILE A 690 -4.99 -10.10 -7.29
CA ILE A 690 -4.73 -11.07 -6.23
C ILE A 690 -4.19 -12.36 -6.86
N PRO A 691 -2.90 -12.69 -6.64
CA PRO A 691 -2.30 -13.93 -7.13
C PRO A 691 -2.83 -15.15 -6.37
N LYS A 692 -2.93 -16.28 -7.07
CA LYS A 692 -3.42 -17.55 -6.49
C LYS A 692 -2.39 -18.24 -5.62
N HIS A 693 -1.12 -18.17 -6.03
CA HIS A 693 -0.02 -18.87 -5.38
C HIS A 693 1.10 -17.88 -5.06
N LEU A 694 1.54 -17.93 -3.83
CA LEU A 694 2.70 -17.21 -3.31
C LEU A 694 3.67 -18.23 -2.72
N PHE A 695 4.90 -18.19 -3.13
CA PHE A 695 5.97 -18.98 -2.55
C PHE A 695 7.15 -18.07 -2.21
N LYS A 696 7.65 -18.20 -0.99
CA LYS A 696 8.81 -17.44 -0.51
C LYS A 696 9.78 -18.40 0.18
N ALA A 697 11.06 -18.20 -0.08
CA ALA A 697 12.11 -18.92 0.60
C ALA A 697 13.26 -17.97 0.93
N HIS A 698 13.92 -18.22 2.05
CA HIS A 698 15.14 -17.51 2.40
C HIS A 698 16.13 -18.46 3.08
N ALA A 699 17.41 -18.15 2.94
CA ALA A 699 18.48 -18.86 3.62
C ALA A 699 19.59 -17.87 3.97
N ASP A 700 19.93 -17.78 5.25
CA ASP A 700 20.99 -16.95 5.78
C ASP A 700 22.11 -17.84 6.32
N TRP A 701 23.28 -17.80 5.71
CA TRP A 701 24.44 -18.58 6.05
C TRP A 701 25.50 -17.77 6.79
N ARG A 702 25.73 -18.07 8.04
CA ARG A 702 26.84 -17.53 8.84
C ARG A 702 28.10 -18.34 8.56
N ILE A 703 28.88 -17.93 7.56
CA ILE A 703 30.10 -18.63 7.13
C ILE A 703 31.08 -18.72 8.30
N ASN A 704 31.24 -17.62 9.03
CA ASN A 704 32.05 -17.51 10.23
C ASN A 704 31.61 -16.31 11.08
N GLY A 705 32.37 -15.93 12.13
CA GLY A 705 32.04 -14.77 12.97
C GLY A 705 32.07 -13.40 12.26
N ALA A 706 32.67 -13.30 11.07
CA ALA A 706 32.79 -12.07 10.32
C ALA A 706 31.85 -12.01 9.09
N TRP A 707 31.61 -13.13 8.41
CA TRP A 707 30.88 -13.19 7.14
C TRP A 707 29.54 -13.90 7.26
N SER A 708 28.50 -13.28 6.69
CA SER A 708 27.22 -13.93 6.42
C SER A 708 26.73 -13.63 5.00
N LEU A 709 26.05 -14.61 4.41
CA LEU A 709 25.39 -14.49 3.10
C LEU A 709 23.90 -14.80 3.28
N GLY A 710 23.05 -14.04 2.61
CA GLY A 710 21.61 -14.25 2.57
C GLY A 710 21.14 -14.44 1.14
N LEU A 711 20.30 -15.43 0.91
CA LEU A 711 19.61 -15.68 -0.36
C LEU A 711 18.11 -15.61 -0.09
N GLY A 712 17.40 -14.82 -0.90
CA GLY A 712 15.95 -14.73 -0.92
C GLY A 712 15.37 -15.19 -2.26
N MET A 713 14.19 -15.77 -2.22
CA MET A 713 13.40 -16.12 -3.41
C MET A 713 11.94 -15.76 -3.17
N GLN A 714 11.30 -15.16 -4.17
CA GLN A 714 9.86 -14.93 -4.23
C GLN A 714 9.34 -15.44 -5.58
N ALA A 715 8.30 -16.28 -5.54
CA ALA A 715 7.56 -16.71 -6.73
C ALA A 715 6.07 -16.42 -6.53
N VAL A 716 5.50 -15.72 -7.49
CA VAL A 716 4.13 -15.21 -7.48
C VAL A 716 3.44 -15.64 -8.76
N SER A 717 2.23 -16.23 -8.65
CA SER A 717 1.45 -16.58 -9.83
C SER A 717 0.86 -15.33 -10.49
N GLY A 718 0.49 -15.41 -11.77
CA GLY A 718 -0.23 -14.35 -12.45
C GLY A 718 -1.58 -14.02 -11.79
N SER A 719 -2.04 -12.78 -12.00
CA SER A 719 -3.35 -12.29 -11.55
C SER A 719 -4.10 -11.61 -12.70
N PHE A 720 -5.43 -11.51 -12.58
CA PHE A 720 -6.25 -10.76 -13.50
C PHE A 720 -6.02 -9.25 -13.33
N ALA A 721 -6.12 -8.52 -14.43
CA ALA A 721 -6.05 -7.07 -14.45
C ALA A 721 -7.33 -6.46 -13.86
N ARG A 722 -7.23 -5.26 -13.28
CA ARG A 722 -8.40 -4.41 -13.03
C ARG A 722 -9.05 -4.07 -14.38
N GLY A 723 -10.37 -4.06 -14.46
CA GLY A 723 -11.13 -4.00 -15.72
C GLY A 723 -11.44 -5.39 -16.32
N ASN A 724 -10.89 -6.46 -15.75
CA ASN A 724 -11.17 -7.85 -16.13
C ASN A 724 -11.79 -8.64 -14.96
N GLU A 725 -12.76 -8.04 -14.29
CA GLU A 725 -13.41 -8.59 -13.10
C GLU A 725 -14.23 -9.84 -13.41
N ASN A 726 -14.76 -9.96 -14.65
CA ASN A 726 -15.48 -11.17 -15.11
C ASN A 726 -14.54 -12.26 -15.66
N ASN A 727 -13.22 -12.00 -15.69
CA ASN A 727 -12.16 -12.91 -16.13
C ASN A 727 -12.26 -13.37 -17.61
N GLN A 728 -13.05 -12.69 -18.46
CA GLN A 728 -13.35 -13.10 -19.83
C GLN A 728 -12.62 -12.29 -20.91
N HIS A 729 -11.82 -11.29 -20.54
CA HIS A 729 -11.07 -10.51 -21.51
C HIS A 729 -10.14 -11.38 -22.36
N GLN A 730 -10.17 -11.16 -23.68
CA GLN A 730 -9.30 -11.79 -24.67
C GLN A 730 -8.82 -10.74 -25.68
N ALA A 731 -7.50 -10.71 -25.91
CA ALA A 731 -6.94 -9.84 -26.94
C ALA A 731 -7.42 -10.29 -28.34
N ASP A 732 -7.77 -9.31 -29.19
CA ASP A 732 -8.05 -9.55 -30.60
C ASP A 732 -6.98 -8.99 -31.54
N GLY A 733 -5.98 -8.32 -30.96
CA GLY A 733 -4.86 -7.72 -31.68
C GLY A 733 -5.19 -6.46 -32.47
N THR A 734 -6.42 -5.96 -32.39
CA THR A 734 -6.91 -4.79 -33.12
C THR A 734 -7.51 -3.73 -32.19
N TYR A 735 -8.64 -4.04 -31.57
CA TYR A 735 -9.32 -3.16 -30.62
C TYR A 735 -8.86 -3.38 -29.19
N TYR A 736 -8.56 -4.64 -28.86
CA TYR A 736 -8.16 -5.08 -27.52
C TYR A 736 -6.78 -5.73 -27.57
N LEU A 737 -5.82 -5.10 -26.90
CA LEU A 737 -4.42 -5.51 -26.88
C LEU A 737 -4.04 -6.05 -25.52
N GLY A 738 -3.22 -7.13 -25.52
CA GLY A 738 -2.74 -7.75 -24.28
C GLY A 738 -3.74 -8.68 -23.62
N SER A 739 -3.26 -9.40 -22.61
CA SER A 739 -3.96 -10.55 -22.03
C SER A 739 -4.96 -10.21 -20.94
N GLY A 740 -5.04 -8.96 -20.49
CA GLY A 740 -5.81 -8.57 -19.30
C GLY A 740 -5.35 -9.26 -18.02
N LYS A 741 -4.05 -9.56 -17.91
CA LYS A 741 -3.42 -10.25 -16.77
C LYS A 741 -1.98 -9.78 -16.58
N SER A 742 -1.50 -9.82 -15.33
CA SER A 742 -0.06 -9.87 -15.04
C SER A 742 0.42 -11.31 -15.10
N ALA A 743 1.60 -11.53 -15.70
CA ALA A 743 2.23 -12.85 -15.74
C ALA A 743 2.82 -13.23 -14.38
N GLY A 744 2.87 -14.54 -14.09
CA GLY A 744 3.60 -15.02 -12.91
C GLY A 744 5.11 -14.84 -13.05
N TYR A 745 5.80 -14.67 -11.92
CA TYR A 745 7.24 -14.43 -11.89
C TYR A 745 7.91 -15.12 -10.71
N ALA A 746 9.24 -15.29 -10.84
CA ALA A 746 10.11 -15.64 -9.73
C ALA A 746 11.34 -14.73 -9.76
N ILE A 747 11.69 -14.15 -8.62
CA ILE A 747 12.87 -13.30 -8.44
C ILE A 747 13.71 -13.82 -7.28
N PHE A 748 15.01 -13.55 -7.38
CA PHE A 748 16.01 -13.97 -6.40
C PHE A 748 16.81 -12.76 -5.96
N ASP A 749 17.13 -12.70 -4.65
CA ASP A 749 17.89 -11.63 -4.04
C ASP A 749 19.10 -12.23 -3.32
N LEU A 750 20.23 -11.52 -3.34
CA LEU A 750 21.47 -11.92 -2.69
C LEU A 750 21.98 -10.81 -1.80
N GLY A 751 22.18 -11.13 -0.52
CA GLY A 751 22.77 -10.25 0.48
C GLY A 751 24.10 -10.79 0.99
N ALA A 752 25.01 -9.89 1.37
CA ALA A 752 26.25 -10.22 2.05
C ALA A 752 26.52 -9.22 3.16
N LYS A 753 27.02 -9.68 4.31
CA LYS A 753 27.44 -8.84 5.42
C LYS A 753 28.83 -9.25 5.89
N TYR A 754 29.70 -8.27 6.10
CA TYR A 754 31.04 -8.44 6.65
C TYR A 754 31.21 -7.61 7.90
N ARG A 755 31.45 -8.24 9.03
CA ARG A 755 31.74 -7.59 10.31
C ARG A 755 33.26 -7.53 10.47
N ALA A 756 33.83 -6.34 10.22
CA ALA A 756 35.29 -6.14 10.35
C ALA A 756 35.73 -6.18 11.82
N ASN A 757 34.92 -5.68 12.73
CA ASN A 757 35.09 -5.74 14.18
C ASN A 757 33.74 -5.54 14.89
N ARG A 758 33.74 -5.35 16.21
CA ARG A 758 32.50 -5.15 16.99
C ARG A 758 31.75 -3.88 16.61
N GLN A 759 32.43 -2.86 16.11
CA GLN A 759 31.88 -1.55 15.80
C GLN A 759 31.55 -1.38 14.31
N LEU A 760 32.34 -1.99 13.40
CA LEU A 760 32.29 -1.70 11.97
C LEU A 760 31.80 -2.92 11.18
N SER A 761 30.76 -2.74 10.43
CA SER A 761 30.23 -3.71 9.48
C SER A 761 29.97 -3.11 8.11
N PHE A 762 30.15 -3.91 7.08
CA PHE A 762 29.82 -3.62 5.68
C PHE A 762 28.74 -4.56 5.22
N PHE A 763 27.90 -4.11 4.32
CA PHE A 763 26.90 -4.97 3.69
C PHE A 763 26.74 -4.63 2.21
N ALA A 764 26.29 -5.62 1.46
CA ALA A 764 25.93 -5.49 0.05
C ALA A 764 24.62 -6.24 -0.20
N GLN A 765 23.79 -5.69 -1.07
CA GLN A 765 22.52 -6.29 -1.47
C GLN A 765 22.38 -6.21 -2.99
N ILE A 766 21.90 -7.28 -3.60
CA ILE A 766 21.48 -7.33 -5.01
C ILE A 766 20.07 -7.89 -5.03
N ASN A 767 19.13 -7.10 -5.53
CA ASN A 767 17.76 -7.51 -5.75
C ASN A 767 17.56 -7.88 -7.20
N ASN A 768 16.66 -8.83 -7.47
CA ASN A 768 16.40 -9.37 -8.79
C ASN A 768 17.72 -9.81 -9.47
N LEU A 769 18.43 -10.74 -8.84
CA LEU A 769 19.79 -11.18 -9.20
C LEU A 769 19.93 -11.56 -10.69
N PHE A 770 18.89 -12.16 -11.25
CA PHE A 770 18.89 -12.64 -12.65
C PHE A 770 18.33 -11.63 -13.65
N ASP A 771 18.04 -10.39 -13.21
CA ASP A 771 17.51 -9.31 -14.06
C ASP A 771 16.22 -9.68 -14.79
N ARG A 772 15.31 -10.36 -14.09
CA ARG A 772 14.01 -10.77 -14.63
C ARG A 772 13.13 -9.55 -14.83
N GLN A 773 12.60 -9.35 -16.02
CA GLN A 773 11.49 -8.44 -16.26
C GLN A 773 10.19 -9.10 -15.80
N TYR A 774 9.42 -8.38 -14.97
CA TYR A 774 8.18 -8.87 -14.37
C TYR A 774 7.24 -7.71 -14.06
N SER A 775 5.97 -8.01 -13.78
CA SER A 775 4.98 -7.01 -13.37
C SER A 775 4.20 -7.49 -12.16
N THR A 776 3.94 -6.60 -11.21
CA THR A 776 3.25 -6.91 -9.95
C THR A 776 1.75 -6.69 -10.01
N ALA A 777 1.27 -5.87 -10.95
CA ALA A 777 -0.14 -5.55 -11.16
C ALA A 777 -0.42 -5.30 -12.64
N ALA A 778 -1.71 -5.30 -13.01
CA ALA A 778 -2.17 -4.97 -14.35
C ALA A 778 -3.54 -4.27 -14.32
N GLN A 779 -3.81 -3.45 -15.35
CA GLN A 779 -5.09 -2.79 -15.57
C GLN A 779 -5.43 -2.76 -17.05
N LEU A 780 -6.71 -2.89 -17.40
CA LEU A 780 -7.22 -2.58 -18.73
C LEU A 780 -7.56 -1.10 -18.82
N GLY A 781 -7.28 -0.49 -19.95
CA GLY A 781 -7.61 0.91 -20.21
C GLY A 781 -7.45 1.27 -21.69
N ALA A 782 -8.08 2.36 -22.11
CA ALA A 782 -7.87 2.94 -23.43
C ALA A 782 -6.41 3.44 -23.54
N THR A 783 -5.80 3.27 -24.72
CA THR A 783 -4.45 3.77 -24.97
C THR A 783 -4.46 4.94 -25.94
N GLY A 784 -3.82 6.04 -25.54
CA GLY A 784 -3.61 7.20 -26.39
C GLY A 784 -2.36 7.15 -27.25
N PHE A 785 -1.57 6.05 -27.16
CA PHE A 785 -0.34 5.94 -27.94
C PHE A 785 -0.32 4.69 -28.82
N GLY A 786 0.26 4.84 -30.01
CA GLY A 786 0.69 3.73 -30.83
C GLY A 786 1.93 3.04 -30.24
N ALA A 787 2.32 1.90 -30.82
CA ALA A 787 3.49 1.15 -30.37
C ALA A 787 4.80 1.96 -30.42
N GLY A 788 4.90 2.95 -31.29
CA GLY A 788 6.06 3.86 -31.41
C GLY A 788 6.04 5.06 -30.46
N GLY A 789 5.03 5.21 -29.58
CA GLY A 789 4.88 6.33 -28.66
C GLY A 789 4.16 7.54 -29.26
N ASN A 790 3.79 7.53 -30.55
CA ASN A 790 3.03 8.61 -31.15
C ASN A 790 1.60 8.65 -30.61
N PHE A 791 1.08 9.84 -30.36
CA PHE A 791 -0.32 10.01 -29.99
C PHE A 791 -1.26 9.57 -31.12
N VAL A 792 -2.32 8.82 -30.80
CA VAL A 792 -3.30 8.29 -31.76
C VAL A 792 -4.71 8.65 -31.32
N ALA A 793 -5.36 9.53 -32.08
CA ALA A 793 -6.77 9.83 -31.96
C ALA A 793 -7.54 9.21 -33.15
N ARG A 794 -8.79 8.85 -32.96
CA ARG A 794 -9.69 8.24 -33.96
C ARG A 794 -9.03 7.11 -34.74
N PRO A 795 -8.54 6.03 -34.06
CA PRO A 795 -7.81 4.96 -34.74
C PRO A 795 -8.66 4.20 -35.76
N PHE A 796 -9.99 4.28 -35.63
CA PHE A 796 -10.96 3.58 -36.45
C PHE A 796 -12.02 4.53 -37.03
N ALA A 797 -12.76 4.05 -38.07
CA ALA A 797 -13.92 4.76 -38.59
C ALA A 797 -15.05 4.79 -37.56
N ALA A 798 -15.84 5.85 -37.58
CA ALA A 798 -17.00 5.99 -36.70
C ALA A 798 -18.03 4.87 -36.94
N VAL A 799 -18.62 4.40 -35.86
CA VAL A 799 -19.72 3.43 -35.85
C VAL A 799 -20.88 4.07 -35.08
N GLY A 800 -21.99 4.36 -35.75
CA GLY A 800 -23.14 5.02 -35.13
C GLY A 800 -22.87 6.45 -34.62
N GLY A 801 -21.84 7.12 -35.16
CA GLY A 801 -21.43 8.46 -34.72
C GLY A 801 -20.28 8.44 -33.68
N ASN A 802 -20.00 7.31 -33.04
CA ASN A 802 -18.92 7.18 -32.05
C ASN A 802 -17.66 6.59 -32.70
N TYR A 803 -16.48 6.97 -32.19
CA TYR A 803 -15.19 6.47 -32.68
C TYR A 803 -14.66 5.38 -31.73
N PRO A 804 -14.54 4.11 -32.20
CA PRO A 804 -13.98 3.06 -31.39
C PRO A 804 -12.54 3.35 -30.97
N LEU A 805 -12.18 3.03 -29.72
CA LEU A 805 -10.84 3.22 -29.17
C LEU A 805 -10.03 1.90 -29.17
N ILE A 806 -8.71 2.03 -29.06
CA ILE A 806 -7.83 0.91 -28.78
C ILE A 806 -7.70 0.80 -27.26
N SER A 807 -8.00 -0.36 -26.72
CA SER A 807 -7.76 -0.70 -25.32
C SER A 807 -6.57 -1.66 -25.19
N SER A 808 -5.79 -1.52 -24.13
CA SER A 808 -4.60 -2.33 -23.89
C SER A 808 -4.46 -2.77 -22.44
N THR A 809 -3.51 -3.65 -22.18
CA THR A 809 -3.11 -4.01 -20.83
C THR A 809 -1.97 -3.09 -20.39
N PHE A 810 -2.21 -2.35 -19.31
CA PHE A 810 -1.21 -1.56 -18.60
C PHE A 810 -0.63 -2.41 -17.46
N LEU A 811 0.68 -2.35 -17.29
CA LEU A 811 1.43 -3.19 -16.35
C LEU A 811 2.17 -2.31 -15.32
N ALA A 812 2.24 -2.77 -14.07
CA ALA A 812 3.11 -2.22 -13.05
C ALA A 812 4.46 -2.96 -13.09
N PRO A 813 5.48 -2.46 -13.81
CA PRO A 813 6.73 -3.19 -13.97
C PRO A 813 7.52 -3.19 -12.65
N GLY A 814 8.02 -4.37 -12.28
CA GLY A 814 8.91 -4.52 -11.14
C GLY A 814 10.33 -4.05 -11.45
N ALA A 815 11.08 -3.65 -10.43
CA ALA A 815 12.42 -3.12 -10.62
C ALA A 815 13.37 -4.16 -11.28
N PRO A 816 14.21 -3.74 -12.25
CA PRO A 816 15.27 -4.59 -12.81
C PRO A 816 16.30 -4.91 -11.74
N ARG A 817 17.38 -5.61 -12.08
CA ARG A 817 18.46 -5.86 -11.12
C ARG A 817 18.99 -4.56 -10.54
N THR A 818 18.84 -4.41 -9.22
CA THR A 818 19.34 -3.28 -8.44
C THR A 818 20.30 -3.77 -7.38
N GLY A 819 21.24 -2.93 -6.99
CA GLY A 819 22.16 -3.28 -5.92
C GLY A 819 22.66 -2.06 -5.16
N TRP A 820 23.02 -2.28 -3.90
CA TRP A 820 23.65 -1.26 -3.07
C TRP A 820 24.65 -1.87 -2.11
N VAL A 821 25.57 -1.03 -1.66
CA VAL A 821 26.53 -1.33 -0.61
C VAL A 821 26.36 -0.32 0.52
N GLY A 822 26.69 -0.73 1.73
CA GLY A 822 26.60 0.15 2.88
C GLY A 822 27.63 -0.16 3.95
N VAL A 823 27.81 0.80 4.82
CA VAL A 823 28.66 0.72 6.01
C VAL A 823 27.83 1.13 7.22
N ARG A 824 27.94 0.37 8.31
CA ARG A 824 27.37 0.70 9.61
C ARG A 824 28.48 0.74 10.65
N TYR A 825 28.49 1.84 11.41
CA TYR A 825 29.39 2.02 12.54
C TYR A 825 28.57 2.18 13.83
N GLU A 826 28.90 1.37 14.84
CA GLU A 826 28.27 1.35 16.16
C GLU A 826 29.24 1.92 17.19
N PHE A 827 28.84 2.99 17.88
CA PHE A 827 29.68 3.66 18.86
C PHE A 827 29.59 2.94 20.21
N GLY A 828 30.73 2.78 20.90
CA GLY A 828 30.77 2.30 22.28
C GLY A 828 30.57 0.78 22.46
N LYS A 829 30.65 -0.04 21.40
CA LYS A 829 30.63 -1.51 21.48
C LYS A 829 32.02 -2.13 21.52
#